data_b02e471ed76a6459268beb885bfe78ec
#
_entry.id   b02e471ed76a6459268beb885bfe78ec
#
_cell.length_a   1.000
_cell.length_b   1.000
_cell.length_c   1.000
_cell.angle_alpha   90.00
_cell.angle_beta   90.00
_cell.angle_gamma   90.00
#
_symmetry.space_group_name_H-M   'P 1'
#
loop_
_entity.id
_entity.type
_entity.pdbx_description
1 polymer ?
#
loop_
_entity_poly.entity_id
_entity_poly.type
_entity_poly.pdbx_seq_one_letter_code
_entity_poly.pdbx_strand_id
1 'polypeptide(L)'
;MIPTLRRPSLRLPAVAAIAALAAAGVALAAAPDDFGQLDERRAALLEALDFGGLPDPLAIAMLEDPFPQARAGAARALASEADPSRVALVGQYAGDADALARSYAMVAAGRIGPPALGVAARGLDDAVPLVRQAAAWAACHGGEEAFEPIAKLLLREREPAVLEAALANLWRVGDRPWEAEAARFAGREEPGLRRAAAVSLARSRRPERTEALRLLIGDVEPVIRATALAGLADGPVDAADRSAVLAALGDPDWRVRAAACQVLAARPEIELTGDKAAGLATLWSAEPAQLAVSALRAAAGRPALGQDAALLGIARGDEPWLAAEALAALARRGSASAGELAAAWSEGGEPWQRRAAASVAPLLAAEAAAAVERQAVADADPAVRLAFLEAVDAESAVARSERLWALLRREEDVAVRARAVELLQSSGRLADRKAALELYRSWTGDAMPDARAAALVAALTLSAGADRQAVVELAVADPLPAVRATVVNEARRLGMAASLPAGEPRHGRQWYRDLLRFVEVERWLDVVTVRGTFRIRLELSEAPISAREVWELAESGFYDGLTIHRVVPNFVIQGGDPRGDGWGGPGFVLPDEPSIRPFDSWRVGIATSGPHTGGCQLFVTMLPADRLTGHYTNLGEVVAGRDVLQRLRVGDRIVRVETASGPEPPRPPAVLLGRVTWPELAALDGWQAERDGYLPDVEAVARLRSAAGSYRVVAVLGSWCEDSAREVPRLQRVLDEVGGGRLEEVLIGVDRTKKVTDAEVVALLPGGPVMDRVPTIFVFDELGAELGRVVETAERPLEQLLVEYLAPVEGWP
;
A
#
# COMPACT_ATOMS: atom_id res chain seq x y z
N MET A 1 -7.72 -43.67 -15.94
CA MET A 1 -9.00 -43.00 -15.57
C MET A 1 -8.88 -42.56 -14.15
N ILE A 2 -8.53 -41.27 -13.94
CA ILE A 2 -8.45 -40.62 -12.64
C ILE A 2 -9.54 -39.54 -12.69
N PRO A 3 -10.50 -39.51 -11.75
CA PRO A 3 -11.56 -38.50 -11.78
C PRO A 3 -11.03 -37.13 -11.33
N THR A 4 -11.27 -36.14 -12.17
CA THR A 4 -11.05 -34.72 -11.85
C THR A 4 -11.95 -34.27 -10.70
N LEU A 5 -11.37 -34.04 -9.54
CA LEU A 5 -12.03 -33.37 -8.42
C LEU A 5 -12.17 -31.87 -8.75
N ARG A 6 -13.37 -31.47 -9.10
CA ARG A 6 -13.76 -30.05 -9.10
C ARG A 6 -13.66 -29.51 -7.67
N ARG A 7 -12.80 -28.55 -7.46
CA ARG A 7 -12.77 -27.77 -6.20
C ARG A 7 -14.09 -27.00 -6.07
N PRO A 8 -14.79 -27.09 -4.94
CA PRO A 8 -15.93 -26.21 -4.70
C PRO A 8 -15.40 -24.80 -4.46
N SER A 9 -15.92 -23.83 -5.21
CA SER A 9 -15.76 -22.41 -4.93
C SER A 9 -16.40 -22.12 -3.57
N LEU A 10 -15.59 -21.90 -2.53
CA LEU A 10 -16.04 -21.34 -1.27
C LEU A 10 -16.51 -19.91 -1.50
N ARG A 11 -17.79 -19.76 -1.80
CA ARG A 11 -18.48 -18.48 -1.70
C ARG A 11 -18.65 -18.19 -0.21
N LEU A 12 -18.04 -17.13 0.26
CA LEU A 12 -18.15 -16.62 1.63
C LEU A 12 -19.63 -16.32 1.96
N PRO A 13 -20.23 -16.95 2.99
CA PRO A 13 -21.60 -16.65 3.39
C PRO A 13 -21.79 -15.26 4.00
N ALA A 14 -20.70 -14.57 4.40
CA ALA A 14 -20.79 -13.25 5.02
C ALA A 14 -21.25 -12.13 4.05
N VAL A 15 -20.88 -12.19 2.77
CA VAL A 15 -21.31 -11.18 1.78
C VAL A 15 -22.81 -11.33 1.48
N ALA A 16 -23.34 -12.56 1.48
CA ALA A 16 -24.75 -12.80 1.30
C ALA A 16 -25.61 -12.34 2.51
N ALA A 17 -25.06 -12.38 3.73
CA ALA A 17 -25.76 -11.89 4.91
C ALA A 17 -25.86 -10.36 4.93
N ILE A 18 -24.84 -9.63 4.50
CA ILE A 18 -24.87 -8.17 4.41
C ILE A 18 -25.78 -7.70 3.27
N ALA A 19 -25.75 -8.36 2.11
CA ALA A 19 -26.67 -8.09 1.01
C ALA A 19 -28.12 -8.51 1.33
N ALA A 20 -28.32 -9.59 2.09
CA ALA A 20 -29.65 -10.03 2.52
C ALA A 20 -30.24 -9.10 3.60
N LEU A 21 -29.43 -8.49 4.48
CA LEU A 21 -29.87 -7.48 5.42
C LEU A 21 -30.23 -6.16 4.73
N ALA A 22 -29.51 -5.78 3.66
CA ALA A 22 -29.90 -4.65 2.81
C ALA A 22 -31.17 -4.94 1.99
N ALA A 23 -31.37 -6.17 1.50
CA ALA A 23 -32.54 -6.60 0.73
C ALA A 23 -33.75 -6.93 1.62
N ALA A 24 -33.59 -7.42 2.83
CA ALA A 24 -34.68 -7.69 3.77
C ALA A 24 -35.31 -6.40 4.35
N GLY A 25 -34.58 -5.26 4.34
CA GLY A 25 -35.14 -3.95 4.70
C GLY A 25 -36.13 -3.37 3.70
N VAL A 26 -36.28 -3.96 2.51
CA VAL A 26 -37.15 -3.46 1.44
C VAL A 26 -38.60 -4.06 1.50
N ALA A 27 -38.84 -5.03 2.37
CA ALA A 27 -40.13 -5.74 2.41
C ALA A 27 -41.16 -5.22 3.40
N LEU A 28 -40.93 -4.07 4.08
CA LEU A 28 -42.00 -3.40 4.84
C LEU A 28 -42.43 -2.16 4.07
N ALA A 29 -43.68 -2.19 3.60
CA ALA A 29 -44.35 -1.15 2.82
C ALA A 29 -44.35 0.18 3.59
N ALA A 30 -43.30 0.99 3.39
CA ALA A 30 -43.29 2.38 3.77
C ALA A 30 -43.91 3.20 2.64
N ALA A 31 -44.71 4.20 2.99
CA ALA A 31 -45.31 5.10 2.01
C ALA A 31 -44.24 5.89 1.26
N PRO A 32 -44.42 6.35 0.02
CA PRO A 32 -43.45 7.09 -0.78
C PRO A 32 -42.85 8.33 -0.06
N ASP A 33 -43.65 8.97 0.80
CA ASP A 33 -43.21 10.15 1.58
C ASP A 33 -42.20 9.80 2.70
N ASP A 34 -42.16 8.54 3.16
CA ASP A 34 -41.22 8.13 4.22
C ASP A 34 -39.79 7.93 3.69
N PHE A 35 -39.59 7.54 2.42
CA PHE A 35 -38.25 7.40 1.84
C PHE A 35 -37.56 8.74 1.63
N GLY A 36 -38.30 9.78 1.21
CA GLY A 36 -37.76 11.12 1.07
C GLY A 36 -37.22 11.68 2.42
N GLN A 37 -37.93 11.41 3.51
CA GLN A 37 -37.47 11.81 4.86
C GLN A 37 -36.25 11.02 5.32
N LEU A 38 -36.16 9.72 5.01
CA LEU A 38 -34.99 8.89 5.32
C LEU A 38 -33.73 9.38 4.59
N ASP A 39 -33.82 9.68 3.30
CA ASP A 39 -32.68 10.15 2.51
C ASP A 39 -32.20 11.52 2.99
N GLU A 40 -33.10 12.43 3.38
CA GLU A 40 -32.74 13.71 3.99
C GLU A 40 -31.96 13.53 5.30
N ARG A 41 -32.36 12.59 6.16
CA ARG A 41 -31.69 12.28 7.42
C ARG A 41 -30.34 11.66 7.19
N ARG A 42 -30.25 10.69 6.25
CA ARG A 42 -28.97 10.06 5.86
C ARG A 42 -28.01 11.09 5.26
N ALA A 43 -28.50 11.98 4.38
CA ALA A 43 -27.70 13.05 3.81
C ALA A 43 -27.18 14.01 4.90
N ALA A 44 -28.02 14.37 5.90
CA ALA A 44 -27.62 15.20 7.02
C ALA A 44 -26.53 14.53 7.90
N LEU A 45 -26.63 13.21 8.10
CA LEU A 45 -25.65 12.46 8.87
C LEU A 45 -24.30 12.32 8.13
N LEU A 46 -24.35 12.11 6.81
CA LEU A 46 -23.13 12.10 5.96
C LEU A 46 -22.47 13.47 5.93
N GLU A 47 -23.26 14.53 5.83
CA GLU A 47 -22.76 15.91 5.97
C GLU A 47 -22.11 16.13 7.34
N ALA A 48 -22.72 15.73 8.45
CA ALA A 48 -22.13 15.82 9.77
C ALA A 48 -20.85 15.00 9.90
N LEU A 49 -20.79 13.83 9.30
CA LEU A 49 -19.59 12.99 9.27
C LEU A 49 -18.44 13.68 8.50
N ASP A 50 -18.73 14.30 7.35
CA ASP A 50 -17.74 15.02 6.53
C ASP A 50 -17.14 16.24 7.24
N PHE A 51 -17.88 16.81 8.23
CA PHE A 51 -17.41 17.92 9.06
C PHE A 51 -16.58 17.53 10.28
N GLY A 52 -16.42 16.21 10.54
CA GLY A 52 -15.75 15.73 11.72
C GLY A 52 -16.51 15.94 13.03
N GLY A 53 -17.85 16.14 12.97
CA GLY A 53 -18.62 16.24 14.20
C GLY A 53 -20.13 16.11 14.03
N LEU A 54 -20.75 15.18 14.77
CA LEU A 54 -22.20 15.07 14.92
C LEU A 54 -22.63 15.89 16.14
N PRO A 55 -23.40 17.00 15.98
CA PRO A 55 -23.86 17.80 17.11
C PRO A 55 -24.66 16.96 18.13
N ASP A 56 -24.42 17.14 19.43
CA ASP A 56 -25.12 16.38 20.47
C ASP A 56 -26.64 16.40 20.35
N PRO A 57 -27.32 17.54 20.08
CA PRO A 57 -28.77 17.53 19.89
C PRO A 57 -29.23 16.64 18.76
N LEU A 58 -28.46 16.57 17.65
CA LEU A 58 -28.77 15.72 16.53
C LEU A 58 -28.48 14.25 16.87
N ALA A 59 -27.36 13.96 17.52
CA ALA A 59 -27.00 12.61 17.94
C ALA A 59 -28.02 12.01 18.92
N ILE A 60 -28.54 12.82 19.86
CA ILE A 60 -29.57 12.40 20.81
C ILE A 60 -30.91 12.20 20.09
N ALA A 61 -31.32 13.13 19.22
CA ALA A 61 -32.54 13.03 18.45
C ALA A 61 -32.57 11.76 17.56
N MET A 62 -31.44 11.35 17.01
CA MET A 62 -31.32 10.15 16.18
C MET A 62 -31.53 8.85 16.96
N LEU A 63 -31.35 8.79 18.30
CA LEU A 63 -31.65 7.58 19.07
C LEU A 63 -33.12 7.13 18.98
N GLU A 64 -34.03 8.07 18.85
CA GLU A 64 -35.46 7.83 18.75
C GLU A 64 -35.95 7.81 17.29
N ASP A 65 -35.04 7.91 16.31
CA ASP A 65 -35.40 7.92 14.91
C ASP A 65 -36.06 6.59 14.50
N PRO A 66 -37.23 6.60 13.82
CA PRO A 66 -37.92 5.35 13.39
C PRO A 66 -37.09 4.53 12.42
N PHE A 67 -36.15 5.14 11.66
CA PHE A 67 -35.34 4.45 10.64
C PHE A 67 -34.02 3.91 11.23
N PRO A 68 -33.83 2.57 11.24
CA PRO A 68 -32.58 1.96 11.73
C PRO A 68 -31.32 2.50 11.02
N GLN A 69 -31.43 2.80 9.73
CA GLN A 69 -30.34 3.34 8.93
C GLN A 69 -29.88 4.73 9.40
N ALA A 70 -30.80 5.56 9.86
CA ALA A 70 -30.45 6.86 10.44
C ALA A 70 -29.75 6.69 11.80
N ARG A 71 -30.24 5.78 12.66
CA ARG A 71 -29.60 5.46 13.92
C ARG A 71 -28.21 4.89 13.75
N ALA A 72 -28.04 3.96 12.79
CA ALA A 72 -26.72 3.41 12.44
C ALA A 72 -25.77 4.47 11.88
N GLY A 73 -26.27 5.40 11.05
CA GLY A 73 -25.50 6.52 10.54
C GLY A 73 -24.98 7.45 11.65
N ALA A 74 -25.82 7.74 12.66
CA ALA A 74 -25.41 8.51 13.82
C ALA A 74 -24.36 7.79 14.69
N ALA A 75 -24.53 6.49 14.93
CA ALA A 75 -23.54 5.66 15.63
C ALA A 75 -22.20 5.63 14.87
N ARG A 76 -22.23 5.60 13.55
CA ARG A 76 -21.04 5.68 12.68
C ARG A 76 -20.33 7.03 12.80
N ALA A 77 -21.08 8.13 12.83
CA ALA A 77 -20.48 9.46 13.04
C ALA A 77 -19.77 9.54 14.41
N LEU A 78 -20.38 8.99 15.48
CA LEU A 78 -19.72 8.87 16.79
C LEU A 78 -18.45 8.01 16.74
N ALA A 79 -18.43 6.95 15.92
CA ALA A 79 -17.24 6.13 15.71
C ALA A 79 -16.13 6.91 14.99
N SER A 80 -16.47 7.77 14.04
CA SER A 80 -15.51 8.63 13.35
C SER A 80 -14.86 9.63 14.32
N GLU A 81 -15.65 10.28 15.16
CA GLU A 81 -15.16 11.29 16.13
C GLU A 81 -14.27 10.71 17.23
N ALA A 82 -14.61 9.52 17.73
CA ALA A 82 -13.91 8.85 18.84
C ALA A 82 -13.70 9.75 20.07
N ASP A 83 -14.70 10.54 20.44
CA ASP A 83 -14.61 11.51 21.54
C ASP A 83 -14.88 10.84 22.90
N PRO A 84 -13.90 10.80 23.83
CA PRO A 84 -14.07 10.19 25.15
C PRO A 84 -15.18 10.82 25.99
N SER A 85 -15.53 12.08 25.78
CA SER A 85 -16.61 12.76 26.50
C SER A 85 -17.99 12.18 26.17
N ARG A 86 -18.11 11.46 25.06
CA ARG A 86 -19.36 10.89 24.53
C ARG A 86 -19.61 9.42 24.89
N VAL A 87 -18.82 8.81 25.79
CA VAL A 87 -18.96 7.39 26.18
C VAL A 87 -20.39 7.05 26.62
N ALA A 88 -21.07 7.95 27.33
CA ALA A 88 -22.46 7.72 27.76
C ALA A 88 -23.42 7.60 26.57
N LEU A 89 -23.28 8.45 25.56
CA LEU A 89 -24.08 8.44 24.34
C LEU A 89 -23.77 7.18 23.50
N VAL A 90 -22.49 6.83 23.34
CA VAL A 90 -22.07 5.57 22.70
C VAL A 90 -22.69 4.37 23.40
N GLY A 91 -22.78 4.40 24.75
CA GLY A 91 -23.44 3.38 25.54
C GLY A 91 -24.94 3.23 25.27
N GLN A 92 -25.63 4.32 24.90
CA GLN A 92 -27.05 4.28 24.49
C GLN A 92 -27.21 3.59 23.11
N TYR A 93 -26.41 3.98 22.11
CA TYR A 93 -26.38 3.30 20.80
C TYR A 93 -25.95 1.83 20.89
N ALA A 94 -25.16 1.45 21.87
CA ALA A 94 -24.81 0.05 22.15
C ALA A 94 -26.02 -0.79 22.59
N GLY A 95 -27.12 -0.17 23.03
CA GLY A 95 -28.39 -0.81 23.36
C GLY A 95 -29.45 -0.73 22.26
N ASP A 96 -29.13 -0.22 21.07
CA ASP A 96 -30.09 -0.06 19.97
C ASP A 96 -30.70 -1.38 19.52
N ALA A 97 -31.94 -1.34 19.03
CA ALA A 97 -32.61 -2.52 18.44
C ALA A 97 -31.90 -3.00 17.16
N ASP A 98 -31.33 -2.06 16.38
CA ASP A 98 -30.61 -2.36 15.15
C ASP A 98 -29.17 -2.85 15.42
N ALA A 99 -28.79 -3.99 14.84
CA ALA A 99 -27.48 -4.57 15.05
C ALA A 99 -26.33 -3.75 14.43
N LEU A 100 -26.59 -3.03 13.34
CA LEU A 100 -25.59 -2.20 12.68
C LEU A 100 -25.27 -0.95 13.52
N ALA A 101 -26.30 -0.33 14.12
CA ALA A 101 -26.12 0.77 15.07
C ALA A 101 -25.31 0.30 16.30
N ARG A 102 -25.61 -0.87 16.87
CA ARG A 102 -24.81 -1.44 17.96
C ARG A 102 -23.38 -1.73 17.54
N SER A 103 -23.16 -2.26 16.33
CA SER A 103 -21.82 -2.54 15.82
C SER A 103 -20.99 -1.28 15.71
N TYR A 104 -21.54 -0.18 15.14
CA TYR A 104 -20.83 1.11 15.09
C TYR A 104 -20.58 1.70 16.48
N ALA A 105 -21.49 1.50 17.43
CA ALA A 105 -21.25 1.89 18.84
C ALA A 105 -20.06 1.12 19.43
N MET A 106 -19.87 -0.17 19.09
CA MET A 106 -18.67 -0.91 19.50
C MET A 106 -17.41 -0.34 18.83
N VAL A 107 -17.47 0.01 17.52
CA VAL A 107 -16.33 0.67 16.84
C VAL A 107 -15.98 1.98 17.54
N ALA A 108 -16.97 2.80 17.89
CA ALA A 108 -16.76 4.03 18.66
C ALA A 108 -16.08 3.73 20.01
N ALA A 109 -16.57 2.74 20.73
CA ALA A 109 -15.98 2.34 22.03
C ALA A 109 -14.52 1.91 21.89
N GLY A 110 -14.17 1.13 20.88
CA GLY A 110 -12.79 0.70 20.63
C GLY A 110 -11.86 1.85 20.26
N ARG A 111 -12.31 2.81 19.45
CA ARG A 111 -11.55 4.02 19.10
C ARG A 111 -11.35 4.98 20.28
N ILE A 112 -12.32 5.04 21.19
CA ILE A 112 -12.20 5.78 22.46
C ILE A 112 -11.21 5.06 23.40
N GLY A 113 -11.18 3.75 23.41
CA GLY A 113 -10.26 2.94 24.20
C GLY A 113 -10.71 2.71 25.65
N PRO A 114 -9.77 2.76 26.65
CA PRO A 114 -10.05 2.35 28.01
C PRO A 114 -11.29 2.97 28.68
N PRO A 115 -11.61 4.26 28.49
CA PRO A 115 -12.83 4.85 29.08
C PRO A 115 -14.13 4.15 28.65
N ALA A 116 -14.14 3.53 27.46
CA ALA A 116 -15.33 2.87 26.91
C ALA A 116 -15.30 1.33 27.02
N LEU A 117 -14.33 0.74 27.74
CA LEU A 117 -14.23 -0.71 27.90
C LEU A 117 -15.53 -1.34 28.42
N GLY A 118 -16.22 -0.69 29.35
CA GLY A 118 -17.51 -1.19 29.87
C GLY A 118 -18.60 -1.29 28.81
N VAL A 119 -18.57 -0.45 27.77
CA VAL A 119 -19.47 -0.55 26.61
C VAL A 119 -19.08 -1.75 25.74
N ALA A 120 -17.80 -1.85 25.35
CA ALA A 120 -17.28 -2.93 24.55
C ALA A 120 -17.49 -4.31 25.19
N ALA A 121 -17.24 -4.43 26.50
CA ALA A 121 -17.39 -5.69 27.24
C ALA A 121 -18.84 -6.22 27.24
N ARG A 122 -19.85 -5.36 27.31
CA ARG A 122 -21.25 -5.77 27.16
C ARG A 122 -21.57 -6.33 25.77
N GLY A 123 -20.97 -5.77 24.72
CA GLY A 123 -21.14 -6.22 23.35
C GLY A 123 -20.59 -7.61 23.06
N LEU A 124 -19.68 -8.14 23.90
CA LEU A 124 -19.14 -9.51 23.78
C LEU A 124 -20.20 -10.61 23.99
N ASP A 125 -21.35 -10.27 24.58
CA ASP A 125 -22.48 -11.17 24.81
C ASP A 125 -23.66 -10.93 23.87
N ASP A 126 -23.49 -10.06 22.85
CA ASP A 126 -24.56 -9.76 21.90
C ASP A 126 -25.01 -11.01 21.11
N ALA A 127 -26.30 -11.10 20.83
CA ALA A 127 -26.86 -12.21 20.06
C ALA A 127 -26.32 -12.26 18.62
N VAL A 128 -26.00 -11.09 18.05
CA VAL A 128 -25.58 -10.96 16.64
C VAL A 128 -24.05 -11.05 16.52
N PRO A 129 -23.51 -11.98 15.72
CA PRO A 129 -22.04 -12.14 15.57
C PRO A 129 -21.31 -10.86 15.12
N LEU A 130 -21.91 -10.06 14.23
CA LEU A 130 -21.34 -8.78 13.76
C LEU A 130 -21.05 -7.83 14.94
N VAL A 131 -21.96 -7.76 15.91
CA VAL A 131 -21.79 -6.92 17.10
C VAL A 131 -20.71 -7.50 18.00
N ARG A 132 -20.71 -8.84 18.22
CA ARG A 132 -19.65 -9.48 19.00
C ARG A 132 -18.27 -9.32 18.36
N GLN A 133 -18.17 -9.36 17.01
CA GLN A 133 -16.93 -9.11 16.30
C GLN A 133 -16.40 -7.71 16.55
N ALA A 134 -17.28 -6.69 16.41
CA ALA A 134 -16.92 -5.31 16.71
C ALA A 134 -16.55 -5.10 18.19
N ALA A 135 -17.29 -5.76 19.09
CA ALA A 135 -17.02 -5.73 20.53
C ALA A 135 -15.69 -6.41 20.91
N ALA A 136 -15.34 -7.53 20.26
CA ALA A 136 -14.06 -8.21 20.46
C ALA A 136 -12.88 -7.34 20.03
N TRP A 137 -12.97 -6.72 18.85
CA TRP A 137 -11.99 -5.73 18.41
C TRP A 137 -11.91 -4.55 19.41
N ALA A 138 -13.04 -3.99 19.78
CA ALA A 138 -13.13 -2.81 20.66
C ALA A 138 -12.58 -3.11 22.06
N ALA A 139 -12.94 -4.25 22.65
CA ALA A 139 -12.49 -4.63 23.99
C ALA A 139 -10.96 -4.75 24.05
N CYS A 140 -10.32 -5.30 23.02
CA CYS A 140 -8.85 -5.37 22.95
C CYS A 140 -8.17 -3.99 23.05
N HIS A 141 -8.85 -2.91 22.71
CA HIS A 141 -8.36 -1.52 22.85
C HIS A 141 -8.60 -0.95 24.25
N GLY A 142 -9.25 -1.70 25.14
CA GLY A 142 -9.56 -1.29 26.51
C GLY A 142 -8.38 -1.39 27.50
N GLY A 143 -7.18 -1.79 27.03
CA GLY A 143 -6.00 -1.95 27.88
C GLY A 143 -6.02 -3.26 28.70
N GLU A 144 -5.24 -3.33 29.78
CA GLU A 144 -5.02 -4.56 30.54
C GLU A 144 -6.28 -5.17 31.16
N GLU A 145 -7.26 -4.34 31.53
CA GLU A 145 -8.53 -4.76 32.12
C GLU A 145 -9.39 -5.58 31.14
N ALA A 146 -9.12 -5.46 29.83
CA ALA A 146 -9.81 -6.19 28.78
C ALA A 146 -9.39 -7.68 28.70
N PHE A 147 -8.27 -8.08 29.27
CA PHE A 147 -7.75 -9.44 29.16
C PHE A 147 -8.76 -10.49 29.61
N GLU A 148 -9.31 -10.39 30.83
CA GLU A 148 -10.26 -11.35 31.37
C GLU A 148 -11.54 -11.51 30.53
N PRO A 149 -12.23 -10.44 30.11
CA PRO A 149 -13.37 -10.54 29.20
C PRO A 149 -13.04 -11.24 27.87
N ILE A 150 -11.88 -10.92 27.25
CA ILE A 150 -11.45 -11.50 25.97
C ILE A 150 -11.05 -12.97 26.17
N ALA A 151 -10.32 -13.33 27.22
CA ALA A 151 -9.96 -14.71 27.49
C ALA A 151 -11.21 -15.60 27.68
N LYS A 152 -12.24 -15.09 28.36
CA LYS A 152 -13.54 -15.77 28.48
C LYS A 152 -14.24 -15.92 27.14
N LEU A 153 -14.21 -14.90 26.29
CA LEU A 153 -14.75 -14.95 24.92
C LEU A 153 -14.07 -16.07 24.11
N LEU A 154 -12.73 -16.11 24.09
CA LEU A 154 -11.94 -17.11 23.35
C LEU A 154 -12.21 -18.57 23.78
N LEU A 155 -12.74 -18.80 24.99
CA LEU A 155 -13.13 -20.13 25.46
C LEU A 155 -14.49 -20.60 24.93
N ARG A 156 -15.44 -19.69 24.76
CA ARG A 156 -16.85 -20.00 24.45
C ARG A 156 -17.28 -19.73 23.02
N GLU A 157 -16.63 -18.77 22.35
CA GLU A 157 -17.01 -18.34 21.00
C GLU A 157 -16.75 -19.44 19.96
N ARG A 158 -17.58 -19.46 18.91
CA ARG A 158 -17.49 -20.42 17.81
C ARG A 158 -17.49 -19.74 16.46
N GLU A 159 -17.92 -18.47 16.38
CA GLU A 159 -17.93 -17.71 15.14
C GLU A 159 -16.50 -17.31 14.75
N PRO A 160 -15.96 -17.77 13.59
CA PRO A 160 -14.58 -17.50 13.22
C PRO A 160 -14.24 -16.01 13.16
N ALA A 161 -15.12 -15.18 12.60
CA ALA A 161 -14.89 -13.75 12.46
C ALA A 161 -14.73 -13.04 13.82
N VAL A 162 -15.44 -13.48 14.85
CA VAL A 162 -15.34 -12.96 16.22
C VAL A 162 -14.01 -13.37 16.85
N LEU A 163 -13.64 -14.66 16.68
CA LEU A 163 -12.37 -15.18 17.16
C LEU A 163 -11.18 -14.49 16.48
N GLU A 164 -11.23 -14.30 15.17
CA GLU A 164 -10.18 -13.61 14.42
C GLU A 164 -10.01 -12.16 14.88
N ALA A 165 -11.11 -11.44 15.09
CA ALA A 165 -11.07 -10.06 15.59
C ALA A 165 -10.43 -9.96 16.99
N ALA A 166 -10.77 -10.90 17.89
CA ALA A 166 -10.14 -10.98 19.21
C ALA A 166 -8.66 -11.32 19.10
N LEU A 167 -8.32 -12.41 18.40
CA LEU A 167 -6.96 -12.93 18.29
C LEU A 167 -5.99 -11.94 17.62
N ALA A 168 -6.37 -11.32 16.51
CA ALA A 168 -5.50 -10.39 15.80
C ALA A 168 -5.17 -9.11 16.60
N ASN A 169 -5.98 -8.79 17.62
CA ASN A 169 -5.83 -7.60 18.48
C ASN A 169 -5.43 -7.91 19.91
N LEU A 170 -5.25 -9.18 20.29
CA LEU A 170 -4.97 -9.61 21.66
C LEU A 170 -3.69 -8.98 22.26
N TRP A 171 -2.70 -8.69 21.43
CA TRP A 171 -1.47 -7.98 21.82
C TRP A 171 -1.70 -6.58 22.42
N ARG A 172 -2.88 -5.99 22.23
CA ARG A 172 -3.25 -4.64 22.71
C ARG A 172 -3.64 -4.62 24.19
N VAL A 173 -3.90 -5.77 24.79
CA VAL A 173 -4.27 -5.85 26.21
C VAL A 173 -3.07 -5.62 27.17
N GLY A 174 -1.95 -5.12 26.64
CA GLY A 174 -0.78 -4.74 27.45
C GLY A 174 0.03 -5.92 27.96
N ASP A 175 0.57 -5.78 29.17
CA ASP A 175 1.53 -6.73 29.76
C ASP A 175 0.89 -7.98 30.38
N ARG A 176 -0.34 -8.31 30.06
CA ARG A 176 -0.98 -9.55 30.49
C ARG A 176 -0.41 -10.77 29.74
N PRO A 177 -0.39 -11.99 30.37
CA PRO A 177 0.16 -13.18 29.75
C PRO A 177 -0.82 -13.81 28.75
N TRP A 178 -1.13 -13.11 27.67
CA TRP A 178 -2.11 -13.51 26.65
C TRP A 178 -1.54 -14.48 25.60
N GLU A 179 -0.23 -14.71 25.57
CA GLU A 179 0.45 -15.55 24.57
C GLU A 179 -0.08 -16.99 24.59
N ALA A 180 -0.37 -17.53 25.77
CA ALA A 180 -0.93 -18.88 25.93
C ALA A 180 -2.32 -18.99 25.28
N GLU A 181 -3.14 -17.95 25.37
CA GLU A 181 -4.46 -17.89 24.72
C GLU A 181 -4.35 -17.89 23.20
N ALA A 182 -3.45 -17.09 22.65
CA ALA A 182 -3.19 -17.04 21.20
C ALA A 182 -2.58 -18.37 20.71
N ALA A 183 -1.65 -18.97 21.45
CA ALA A 183 -0.96 -20.21 21.08
C ALA A 183 -1.93 -21.39 20.88
N ARG A 184 -3.07 -21.43 21.58
CA ARG A 184 -4.11 -22.45 21.39
C ARG A 184 -4.69 -22.48 19.98
N PHE A 185 -4.54 -21.42 19.22
CA PHE A 185 -5.06 -21.27 17.86
C PHE A 185 -4.01 -21.48 16.79
N ALA A 186 -2.72 -21.59 17.13
CA ALA A 186 -1.63 -21.77 16.19
C ALA A 186 -1.70 -23.08 15.38
N GLY A 187 -2.33 -24.12 15.91
CA GLY A 187 -2.49 -25.43 15.27
C GLY A 187 -3.91 -25.71 14.75
N ARG A 188 -4.79 -24.73 14.65
CA ARG A 188 -6.17 -24.93 14.19
C ARG A 188 -6.23 -25.19 12.67
N GLU A 189 -7.28 -25.87 12.24
CA GLU A 189 -7.48 -26.16 10.81
C GLU A 189 -7.78 -24.89 9.99
N GLU A 190 -8.52 -23.95 10.57
CA GLU A 190 -8.93 -22.71 9.94
C GLU A 190 -7.75 -21.74 9.74
N PRO A 191 -7.35 -21.41 8.48
CA PRO A 191 -6.21 -20.54 8.23
C PRO A 191 -6.36 -19.14 8.83
N GLY A 192 -7.60 -18.60 8.87
CA GLY A 192 -7.89 -17.29 9.45
C GLY A 192 -7.53 -17.21 10.93
N LEU A 193 -7.83 -18.26 11.69
CA LEU A 193 -7.50 -18.33 13.13
C LEU A 193 -5.98 -18.44 13.34
N ARG A 194 -5.28 -19.27 12.55
CA ARG A 194 -3.81 -19.38 12.62
C ARG A 194 -3.15 -18.05 12.27
N ARG A 195 -3.64 -17.36 11.21
CA ARG A 195 -3.18 -16.04 10.82
C ARG A 195 -3.38 -15.01 11.94
N ALA A 196 -4.57 -14.94 12.52
CA ALA A 196 -4.88 -14.00 13.60
C ALA A 196 -4.00 -14.24 14.84
N ALA A 197 -3.76 -15.50 15.20
CA ALA A 197 -2.81 -15.87 16.24
C ALA A 197 -1.37 -15.42 15.89
N ALA A 198 -0.92 -15.65 14.66
CA ALA A 198 0.39 -15.20 14.18
C ALA A 198 0.57 -13.69 14.30
N VAL A 199 -0.46 -12.89 13.97
CA VAL A 199 -0.45 -11.42 14.06
C VAL A 199 -0.19 -10.94 15.48
N SER A 200 -0.84 -11.52 16.49
CA SER A 200 -0.60 -11.15 17.89
C SER A 200 0.73 -11.71 18.41
N LEU A 201 1.01 -12.98 18.21
CA LEU A 201 2.25 -13.62 18.69
C LEU A 201 3.50 -12.94 18.11
N ALA A 202 3.46 -12.49 16.86
CA ALA A 202 4.56 -11.76 16.24
C ALA A 202 4.87 -10.42 16.94
N ARG A 203 3.92 -9.83 17.67
CA ARG A 203 4.10 -8.58 18.44
C ARG A 203 4.51 -8.79 19.90
N SER A 204 4.42 -10.00 20.41
CA SER A 204 4.90 -10.29 21.74
C SER A 204 6.43 -10.21 21.81
N ARG A 205 6.96 -9.79 22.95
CA ARG A 205 8.38 -9.85 23.28
C ARG A 205 8.71 -10.89 24.36
N ARG A 206 7.69 -11.68 24.76
CA ARG A 206 7.81 -12.69 25.81
C ARG A 206 8.21 -14.04 25.24
N PRO A 207 8.98 -14.86 26.00
CA PRO A 207 9.43 -16.17 25.53
C PRO A 207 8.28 -17.18 25.32
N GLU A 208 7.14 -17.01 25.99
CA GLU A 208 5.97 -17.87 25.88
C GLU A 208 5.38 -17.97 24.46
N ARG A 209 5.68 -17.01 23.59
CA ARG A 209 5.29 -17.03 22.17
C ARG A 209 6.07 -18.05 21.32
N THR A 210 7.27 -18.45 21.78
CA THR A 210 8.32 -19.04 20.92
C THR A 210 7.88 -20.33 20.24
N GLU A 211 7.29 -21.27 21.00
CA GLU A 211 6.86 -22.55 20.44
C GLU A 211 5.74 -22.39 19.41
N ALA A 212 4.76 -21.55 19.71
CA ALA A 212 3.66 -21.26 18.77
C ALA A 212 4.13 -20.52 17.51
N LEU A 213 5.08 -19.58 17.62
CA LEU A 213 5.68 -18.93 16.46
C LEU A 213 6.43 -19.92 15.57
N ARG A 214 7.20 -20.87 16.14
CA ARG A 214 7.89 -21.91 15.37
C ARG A 214 6.92 -22.78 14.57
N LEU A 215 5.80 -23.17 15.20
CA LEU A 215 4.76 -23.89 14.49
C LEU A 215 4.24 -23.09 13.29
N LEU A 216 3.96 -21.80 13.46
CA LEU A 216 3.43 -20.90 12.43
C LEU A 216 4.46 -20.53 11.36
N ILE A 217 5.76 -20.50 11.69
CA ILE A 217 6.86 -20.36 10.69
C ILE A 217 6.89 -21.56 9.73
N GLY A 218 6.43 -22.74 10.17
CA GLY A 218 6.27 -23.94 9.35
C GLY A 218 4.90 -24.10 8.68
N ASP A 219 4.02 -23.10 8.72
CA ASP A 219 2.65 -23.20 8.19
C ASP A 219 2.62 -23.45 6.68
N VAL A 220 1.56 -24.10 6.21
CA VAL A 220 1.35 -24.34 4.76
C VAL A 220 1.09 -23.04 4.00
N GLU A 221 0.50 -22.03 4.63
CA GLU A 221 0.17 -20.74 4.04
C GLU A 221 1.36 -19.76 4.10
N PRO A 222 1.90 -19.30 2.96
CA PRO A 222 3.07 -18.40 2.95
C PRO A 222 2.85 -17.10 3.74
N VAL A 223 1.63 -16.56 3.73
CA VAL A 223 1.29 -15.33 4.46
C VAL A 223 1.44 -15.54 5.96
N ILE A 224 1.06 -16.71 6.48
CA ILE A 224 1.20 -17.05 7.90
C ILE A 224 2.67 -17.23 8.25
N ARG A 225 3.45 -17.96 7.42
CA ARG A 225 4.90 -18.10 7.61
C ARG A 225 5.60 -16.75 7.67
N ALA A 226 5.33 -15.87 6.69
CA ALA A 226 5.93 -14.54 6.63
C ALA A 226 5.57 -13.68 7.85
N THR A 227 4.31 -13.70 8.28
CA THR A 227 3.83 -12.96 9.45
C THR A 227 4.50 -13.45 10.75
N ALA A 228 4.55 -14.76 10.96
CA ALA A 228 5.18 -15.35 12.15
C ALA A 228 6.69 -15.09 12.17
N LEU A 229 7.35 -15.25 11.01
CA LEU A 229 8.79 -15.01 10.86
C LEU A 229 9.16 -13.56 11.19
N ALA A 230 8.37 -12.58 10.71
CA ALA A 230 8.58 -11.16 11.01
C ALA A 230 8.58 -10.86 12.51
N GLY A 231 7.87 -11.66 13.31
CA GLY A 231 7.87 -11.56 14.77
C GLY A 231 9.24 -11.83 15.42
N LEU A 232 10.17 -12.49 14.74
CA LEU A 232 11.53 -12.71 15.22
C LEU A 232 12.44 -11.46 15.10
N ALA A 233 11.98 -10.41 14.45
CA ALA A 233 12.70 -9.13 14.41
C ALA A 233 12.82 -8.50 15.81
N ASP A 234 11.83 -8.70 16.66
CA ASP A 234 11.78 -8.19 18.03
C ASP A 234 11.75 -9.35 19.08
N GLY A 235 12.20 -9.07 20.31
CA GLY A 235 12.20 -10.03 21.44
C GLY A 235 13.32 -11.07 21.40
N PRO A 236 13.30 -12.08 22.26
CA PRO A 236 14.35 -13.09 22.35
C PRO A 236 14.36 -14.03 21.15
N VAL A 237 15.56 -14.39 20.69
CA VAL A 237 15.81 -15.31 19.55
C VAL A 237 16.87 -16.34 19.97
N ASP A 238 16.53 -17.62 19.99
CA ASP A 238 17.47 -18.69 20.30
C ASP A 238 18.13 -19.30 19.05
N ALA A 239 18.85 -20.40 19.20
CA ALA A 239 19.56 -21.06 18.10
C ALA A 239 18.60 -21.69 17.06
N ALA A 240 17.44 -22.20 17.51
CA ALA A 240 16.43 -22.77 16.60
C ALA A 240 15.75 -21.68 15.78
N ASP A 241 15.45 -20.52 16.39
CA ASP A 241 14.87 -19.36 15.70
C ASP A 241 15.83 -18.81 14.64
N ARG A 242 17.13 -18.68 14.97
CA ARG A 242 18.17 -18.31 14.00
C ARG A 242 18.23 -19.28 12.83
N SER A 243 18.16 -20.59 13.12
CA SER A 243 18.13 -21.63 12.07
C SER A 243 16.90 -21.50 11.18
N ALA A 244 15.73 -21.20 11.75
CA ALA A 244 14.50 -20.98 10.99
C ALA A 244 14.60 -19.76 10.05
N VAL A 245 15.15 -18.63 10.54
CA VAL A 245 15.40 -17.43 9.72
C VAL A 245 16.32 -17.75 8.55
N LEU A 246 17.43 -18.47 8.78
CA LEU A 246 18.39 -18.85 7.75
C LEU A 246 17.81 -19.87 6.74
N ALA A 247 16.93 -20.77 7.19
CA ALA A 247 16.22 -21.70 6.30
C ALA A 247 15.22 -20.94 5.40
N ALA A 248 14.52 -19.95 5.94
CA ALA A 248 13.52 -19.15 5.23
C ALA A 248 14.08 -18.30 4.08
N LEU A 249 15.40 -18.10 3.99
CA LEU A 249 16.04 -17.49 2.80
C LEU A 249 15.86 -18.35 1.54
N GLY A 250 15.58 -19.64 1.68
CA GLY A 250 15.32 -20.57 0.57
C GLY A 250 13.83 -20.90 0.39
N ASP A 251 12.91 -20.22 1.05
CA ASP A 251 11.47 -20.49 0.92
C ASP A 251 11.00 -20.25 -0.52
N PRO A 252 10.10 -21.10 -1.07
CA PRO A 252 9.57 -20.90 -2.41
C PRO A 252 8.83 -19.55 -2.59
N ASP A 253 8.17 -19.05 -1.54
CA ASP A 253 7.46 -17.77 -1.59
C ASP A 253 8.40 -16.59 -1.28
N TRP A 254 8.43 -15.62 -2.20
CA TRP A 254 9.31 -14.46 -2.05
C TRP A 254 9.00 -13.60 -0.81
N ARG A 255 7.74 -13.59 -0.33
CA ARG A 255 7.31 -12.81 0.86
C ARG A 255 7.94 -13.39 2.13
N VAL A 256 8.09 -14.71 2.19
CA VAL A 256 8.78 -15.39 3.29
C VAL A 256 10.28 -15.11 3.23
N ARG A 257 10.90 -15.17 2.03
CA ARG A 257 12.31 -14.76 1.86
C ARG A 257 12.53 -13.29 2.26
N ALA A 258 11.62 -12.39 1.86
CA ALA A 258 11.68 -10.98 2.24
C ALA A 258 11.54 -10.79 3.76
N ALA A 259 10.64 -11.54 4.42
CA ALA A 259 10.51 -11.52 5.89
C ALA A 259 11.79 -12.00 6.58
N ALA A 260 12.44 -13.05 6.08
CA ALA A 260 13.74 -13.48 6.57
C ALA A 260 14.81 -12.38 6.45
N CYS A 261 14.87 -11.70 5.31
CA CYS A 261 15.75 -10.55 5.09
C CYS A 261 15.44 -9.39 6.05
N GLN A 262 14.15 -9.11 6.32
CA GLN A 262 13.74 -8.07 7.27
C GLN A 262 14.18 -8.42 8.71
N VAL A 263 14.04 -9.69 9.12
CA VAL A 263 14.57 -10.16 10.41
C VAL A 263 16.09 -10.01 10.45
N LEU A 264 16.80 -10.41 9.41
CA LEU A 264 18.24 -10.24 9.31
C LEU A 264 18.68 -8.76 9.36
N ALA A 265 17.91 -7.85 8.78
CA ALA A 265 18.18 -6.41 8.87
C ALA A 265 18.04 -5.88 10.31
N ALA A 266 17.03 -6.37 11.05
CA ALA A 266 16.79 -6.02 12.45
C ALA A 266 17.76 -6.73 13.44
N ARG A 267 18.35 -7.86 13.03
CA ARG A 267 19.19 -8.76 13.85
C ARG A 267 20.57 -8.97 13.23
N PRO A 268 21.44 -7.97 13.26
CA PRO A 268 22.80 -8.09 12.70
C PRO A 268 23.63 -9.18 13.40
N GLU A 269 23.30 -9.54 14.63
CA GLU A 269 23.93 -10.63 15.41
C GLU A 269 23.65 -12.05 14.88
N ILE A 270 22.68 -12.23 13.99
CA ILE A 270 22.48 -13.52 13.28
C ILE A 270 23.57 -13.62 12.20
N GLU A 271 24.59 -14.41 12.48
CA GLU A 271 25.73 -14.57 11.57
C GLU A 271 25.34 -15.27 10.26
N LEU A 272 25.89 -14.74 9.16
CA LEU A 272 25.79 -15.32 7.83
C LEU A 272 27.17 -15.77 7.38
N THR A 273 27.34 -17.08 7.17
CA THR A 273 28.59 -17.67 6.70
C THR A 273 28.36 -18.59 5.51
N GLY A 274 29.41 -18.84 4.71
CA GLY A 274 29.38 -19.79 3.61
C GLY A 274 28.19 -19.58 2.63
N ASP A 275 27.46 -20.65 2.36
CA ASP A 275 26.37 -20.68 1.39
C ASP A 275 25.21 -19.71 1.75
N LYS A 276 25.02 -19.41 3.05
CA LYS A 276 23.96 -18.47 3.48
C LYS A 276 24.31 -17.02 3.13
N ALA A 277 25.59 -16.65 3.26
CA ALA A 277 26.07 -15.34 2.82
C ALA A 277 25.99 -15.19 1.30
N ALA A 278 26.39 -16.20 0.55
CA ALA A 278 26.26 -16.25 -0.90
C ALA A 278 24.78 -16.21 -1.31
N GLY A 279 23.91 -16.99 -0.64
CA GLY A 279 22.46 -17.01 -0.91
C GLY A 279 21.80 -15.65 -0.69
N LEU A 280 22.19 -14.87 0.35
CA LEU A 280 21.67 -13.51 0.53
C LEU A 280 22.09 -12.61 -0.64
N ALA A 281 23.32 -12.74 -1.13
CA ALA A 281 23.84 -11.92 -2.24
C ALA A 281 23.10 -12.19 -3.56
N THR A 282 22.67 -13.42 -3.82
CA THR A 282 21.87 -13.75 -5.02
C THR A 282 20.50 -13.06 -5.01
N LEU A 283 19.99 -12.66 -3.84
CA LEU A 283 18.72 -11.97 -3.72
C LEU A 283 18.80 -10.47 -4.05
N TRP A 284 20.00 -9.88 -4.18
CA TRP A 284 20.13 -8.42 -4.45
C TRP A 284 19.64 -7.99 -5.82
N SER A 285 19.49 -8.90 -6.76
CA SER A 285 18.91 -8.70 -8.08
C SER A 285 17.65 -9.54 -8.32
N ALA A 286 17.06 -10.08 -7.24
CA ALA A 286 15.88 -10.93 -7.34
C ALA A 286 14.61 -10.15 -7.69
N GLU A 287 13.71 -10.81 -8.37
CA GLU A 287 12.34 -10.33 -8.54
C GLU A 287 11.38 -11.03 -7.54
N PRO A 288 10.37 -10.29 -7.08
CA PRO A 288 10.13 -8.87 -7.30
C PRO A 288 11.17 -7.99 -6.59
N ALA A 289 11.41 -6.77 -7.08
CA ALA A 289 12.38 -5.83 -6.52
C ALA A 289 12.23 -5.58 -5.00
N GLN A 290 11.04 -5.79 -4.44
CA GLN A 290 10.78 -5.75 -3.00
C GLN A 290 11.62 -6.78 -2.21
N LEU A 291 11.89 -7.95 -2.80
CA LEU A 291 12.78 -8.94 -2.21
C LEU A 291 14.23 -8.47 -2.26
N ALA A 292 14.68 -7.94 -3.41
CA ALA A 292 16.04 -7.38 -3.55
C ALA A 292 16.30 -6.25 -2.56
N VAL A 293 15.37 -5.33 -2.39
CA VAL A 293 15.43 -4.25 -1.38
C VAL A 293 15.54 -4.80 0.03
N SER A 294 14.73 -5.81 0.38
CA SER A 294 14.81 -6.46 1.70
C SER A 294 16.18 -7.10 1.93
N ALA A 295 16.77 -7.71 0.91
CA ALA A 295 18.08 -8.34 0.98
C ALA A 295 19.22 -7.31 1.05
N LEU A 296 19.14 -6.19 0.33
CA LEU A 296 20.10 -5.07 0.45
C LEU A 296 20.07 -4.47 1.86
N ARG A 297 18.90 -4.29 2.46
CA ARG A 297 18.76 -3.85 3.85
C ARG A 297 19.36 -4.85 4.84
N ALA A 298 19.20 -6.16 4.59
CA ALA A 298 19.86 -7.19 5.41
C ALA A 298 21.38 -7.14 5.31
N ALA A 299 21.93 -6.78 4.17
CA ALA A 299 23.37 -6.64 3.98
C ALA A 299 23.95 -5.41 4.72
N ALA A 300 23.17 -4.35 4.92
CA ALA A 300 23.61 -3.08 5.49
C ALA A 300 24.27 -3.22 6.88
N GLY A 301 23.73 -4.07 7.76
CA GLY A 301 24.27 -4.32 9.11
C GLY A 301 25.44 -5.32 9.17
N ARG A 302 26.01 -5.75 8.03
CA ARG A 302 26.97 -6.88 7.96
C ARG A 302 28.24 -6.55 7.16
N PRO A 303 29.15 -5.70 7.68
CA PRO A 303 30.40 -5.37 6.97
C PRO A 303 31.27 -6.59 6.65
N ALA A 304 31.26 -7.62 7.53
CA ALA A 304 32.03 -8.85 7.37
C ALA A 304 31.68 -9.68 6.11
N LEU A 305 30.57 -9.40 5.42
CA LEU A 305 30.25 -10.07 4.15
C LEU A 305 31.22 -9.72 3.00
N GLY A 306 32.02 -8.63 3.13
CA GLY A 306 33.11 -8.31 2.19
C GLY A 306 32.68 -8.07 0.73
N GLN A 307 31.42 -7.72 0.46
CA GLN A 307 30.83 -7.65 -0.90
C GLN A 307 30.56 -6.21 -1.36
N ASP A 308 31.35 -5.24 -0.88
CA ASP A 308 31.15 -3.80 -1.19
C ASP A 308 31.26 -3.50 -2.68
N ALA A 309 32.10 -4.22 -3.42
CA ALA A 309 32.23 -4.05 -4.87
C ALA A 309 30.93 -4.43 -5.61
N ALA A 310 30.25 -5.50 -5.19
CA ALA A 310 28.98 -5.91 -5.77
C ALA A 310 27.86 -4.92 -5.43
N LEU A 311 27.78 -4.46 -4.18
CA LEU A 311 26.85 -3.40 -3.77
C LEU A 311 27.09 -2.10 -4.53
N LEU A 312 28.36 -1.72 -4.75
CA LEU A 312 28.71 -0.54 -5.54
C LEU A 312 28.31 -0.70 -7.01
N GLY A 313 28.40 -1.91 -7.56
CA GLY A 313 27.87 -2.21 -8.89
C GLY A 313 26.37 -1.96 -9.02
N ILE A 314 25.58 -2.39 -8.02
CA ILE A 314 24.14 -2.13 -7.98
C ILE A 314 23.87 -0.62 -7.79
N ALA A 315 24.59 0.05 -6.91
CA ALA A 315 24.44 1.48 -6.67
C ALA A 315 24.71 2.33 -7.93
N ARG A 316 25.57 1.86 -8.83
CA ARG A 316 25.87 2.49 -10.13
C ARG A 316 24.95 2.03 -11.27
N GLY A 317 24.01 1.15 -10.99
CA GLY A 317 23.04 0.65 -11.98
C GLY A 317 21.95 1.66 -12.30
N ASP A 318 21.16 1.33 -13.33
CA ASP A 318 20.09 2.21 -13.87
C ASP A 318 18.76 2.12 -13.14
N GLU A 319 18.64 1.27 -12.10
CA GLU A 319 17.41 1.10 -11.34
C GLU A 319 17.42 2.00 -10.10
N PRO A 320 16.70 3.12 -10.09
CA PRO A 320 16.84 4.16 -9.05
C PRO A 320 16.59 3.65 -7.63
N TRP A 321 15.55 2.81 -7.44
CA TRP A 321 15.22 2.31 -6.10
C TRP A 321 16.30 1.38 -5.56
N LEU A 322 16.76 0.40 -6.37
CA LEU A 322 17.81 -0.52 -5.95
C LEU A 322 19.15 0.20 -5.75
N ALA A 323 19.48 1.16 -6.61
CA ALA A 323 20.69 1.97 -6.51
C ALA A 323 20.73 2.79 -5.21
N ALA A 324 19.62 3.43 -4.85
CA ALA A 324 19.50 4.16 -3.59
C ALA A 324 19.63 3.25 -2.35
N GLU A 325 19.01 2.08 -2.35
CA GLU A 325 19.09 1.10 -1.25
C GLU A 325 20.50 0.50 -1.14
N ALA A 326 21.18 0.27 -2.26
CA ALA A 326 22.57 -0.20 -2.28
C ALA A 326 23.53 0.87 -1.73
N LEU A 327 23.36 2.15 -2.09
CA LEU A 327 24.09 3.27 -1.50
C LEU A 327 23.85 3.33 0.02
N ALA A 328 22.60 3.21 0.46
CA ALA A 328 22.27 3.20 1.89
C ALA A 328 22.90 2.00 2.63
N ALA A 329 22.96 0.83 1.99
CA ALA A 329 23.64 -0.33 2.54
C ALA A 329 25.16 -0.08 2.70
N LEU A 330 25.83 0.46 1.68
CA LEU A 330 27.24 0.82 1.72
C LEU A 330 27.53 1.87 2.81
N ALA A 331 26.68 2.89 2.93
CA ALA A 331 26.82 3.93 3.94
C ALA A 331 26.73 3.37 5.38
N ARG A 332 25.74 2.52 5.66
CA ARG A 332 25.59 1.85 6.98
C ARG A 332 26.74 0.90 7.31
N ARG A 333 27.41 0.36 6.30
CA ARG A 333 28.62 -0.48 6.46
C ARG A 333 29.88 0.34 6.71
N GLY A 334 29.82 1.68 6.61
CA GLY A 334 30.96 2.56 6.72
C GLY A 334 31.91 2.48 5.53
N SER A 335 31.45 2.06 4.35
CA SER A 335 32.25 1.93 3.15
C SER A 335 32.70 3.31 2.63
N ALA A 336 33.97 3.48 2.35
CA ALA A 336 34.52 4.72 1.79
C ALA A 336 33.89 5.07 0.43
N SER A 337 33.57 4.03 -0.38
CA SER A 337 32.92 4.20 -1.68
C SER A 337 31.52 4.82 -1.58
N ALA A 338 30.84 4.68 -0.43
CA ALA A 338 29.55 5.36 -0.21
C ALA A 338 29.71 6.87 -0.15
N GLY A 339 30.76 7.35 0.56
CA GLY A 339 31.07 8.78 0.66
C GLY A 339 31.44 9.39 -0.69
N GLU A 340 32.28 8.70 -1.46
CA GLU A 340 32.67 9.14 -2.81
C GLU A 340 31.47 9.21 -3.77
N LEU A 341 30.62 8.18 -3.77
CA LEU A 341 29.44 8.13 -4.64
C LEU A 341 28.39 9.15 -4.24
N ALA A 342 28.12 9.30 -2.93
CA ALA A 342 27.16 10.28 -2.43
C ALA A 342 27.61 11.72 -2.72
N ALA A 343 28.91 12.02 -2.58
CA ALA A 343 29.46 13.33 -2.95
C ALA A 343 29.27 13.62 -4.44
N ALA A 344 29.63 12.67 -5.32
CA ALA A 344 29.44 12.81 -6.76
C ALA A 344 27.95 13.00 -7.14
N TRP A 345 27.06 12.24 -6.52
CA TRP A 345 25.62 12.39 -6.76
C TRP A 345 25.06 13.71 -6.25
N SER A 346 25.55 14.23 -5.13
CA SER A 346 25.10 15.51 -4.57
C SER A 346 25.50 16.71 -5.40
N GLU A 347 26.63 16.63 -6.15
CA GLU A 347 27.16 17.73 -6.96
C GLU A 347 26.55 17.78 -8.37
N GLY A 348 26.32 16.65 -9.03
CA GLY A 348 25.94 16.61 -10.44
C GLY A 348 24.98 15.51 -10.84
N GLY A 349 24.37 14.82 -9.88
CA GLY A 349 23.45 13.71 -10.11
C GLY A 349 22.05 14.15 -10.56
N GLU A 350 21.31 13.19 -11.09
CA GLU A 350 19.87 13.32 -11.35
C GLU A 350 19.11 13.60 -10.03
N PRO A 351 17.89 14.16 -10.06
CA PRO A 351 17.13 14.50 -8.85
C PRO A 351 17.03 13.33 -7.86
N TRP A 352 16.76 12.12 -8.34
CA TRP A 352 16.69 10.93 -7.49
C TRP A 352 18.04 10.56 -6.84
N GLN A 353 19.16 10.78 -7.55
CA GLN A 353 20.52 10.55 -7.03
C GLN A 353 20.86 11.54 -5.93
N ARG A 354 20.60 12.84 -6.16
CA ARG A 354 20.81 13.88 -5.14
C ARG A 354 19.96 13.61 -3.89
N ARG A 355 18.70 13.18 -4.07
CA ARG A 355 17.79 12.76 -2.98
C ARG A 355 18.37 11.56 -2.22
N ALA A 356 18.83 10.52 -2.92
CA ALA A 356 19.46 9.35 -2.29
C ALA A 356 20.75 9.72 -1.54
N ALA A 357 21.61 10.57 -2.10
CA ALA A 357 22.80 11.09 -1.42
C ALA A 357 22.43 11.84 -0.14
N ALA A 358 21.44 12.73 -0.21
CA ALA A 358 20.96 13.49 0.95
C ALA A 358 20.44 12.58 2.08
N SER A 359 19.73 11.50 1.74
CA SER A 359 19.17 10.55 2.70
C SER A 359 20.22 9.73 3.46
N VAL A 360 21.43 9.60 2.95
CA VAL A 360 22.53 8.87 3.61
C VAL A 360 23.55 9.78 4.28
N ALA A 361 23.47 11.08 4.11
CA ALA A 361 24.45 12.05 4.63
C ALA A 361 24.82 11.85 6.10
N PRO A 362 23.88 11.60 7.05
CA PRO A 362 24.22 11.38 8.45
C PRO A 362 24.99 10.08 8.73
N LEU A 363 25.01 9.15 7.78
CA LEU A 363 25.68 7.84 7.90
C LEU A 363 27.12 7.85 7.36
N LEU A 364 27.51 8.91 6.66
CA LEU A 364 28.80 9.01 6.00
C LEU A 364 29.90 9.45 6.97
N ALA A 365 31.18 9.22 6.60
CA ALA A 365 32.33 9.79 7.30
C ALA A 365 32.27 11.33 7.30
N ALA A 366 32.76 11.97 8.35
CA ALA A 366 32.55 13.38 8.66
C ALA A 366 32.79 14.36 7.50
N GLU A 367 33.83 14.13 6.70
CA GLU A 367 34.18 14.99 5.56
C GLU A 367 33.15 14.87 4.42
N ALA A 368 32.80 13.64 4.03
CA ALA A 368 31.79 13.36 3.01
C ALA A 368 30.41 13.82 3.48
N ALA A 369 30.04 13.54 4.74
CA ALA A 369 28.81 14.01 5.36
C ALA A 369 28.67 15.52 5.25
N ALA A 370 29.71 16.28 5.65
CA ALA A 370 29.70 17.75 5.60
C ALA A 370 29.56 18.30 4.17
N ALA A 371 30.18 17.61 3.18
CA ALA A 371 30.03 17.99 1.77
C ALA A 371 28.61 17.77 1.27
N VAL A 372 28.04 16.57 1.46
CA VAL A 372 26.69 16.20 1.04
C VAL A 372 25.64 17.07 1.74
N GLU A 373 25.77 17.30 3.06
CA GLU A 373 24.85 18.17 3.83
C GLU A 373 24.81 19.60 3.28
N ARG A 374 25.98 20.18 2.92
CA ARG A 374 26.02 21.55 2.35
C ARG A 374 25.26 21.63 1.03
N GLN A 375 25.41 20.61 0.17
CA GLN A 375 24.68 20.55 -1.10
C GLN A 375 23.17 20.30 -0.85
N ALA A 376 22.83 19.33 0.00
CA ALA A 376 21.43 18.97 0.26
C ALA A 376 20.62 20.13 0.81
N VAL A 377 21.11 20.91 1.79
CA VAL A 377 20.37 22.05 2.36
C VAL A 377 20.29 23.25 1.41
N ALA A 378 21.13 23.31 0.39
CA ALA A 378 21.15 24.37 -0.63
C ALA A 378 20.49 23.95 -1.95
N ASP A 379 20.07 22.69 -2.07
CA ASP A 379 19.51 22.17 -3.32
C ASP A 379 18.24 22.94 -3.72
N ALA A 380 18.07 23.17 -5.02
CA ALA A 380 16.87 23.83 -5.55
C ALA A 380 15.61 22.98 -5.39
N ASP A 381 15.77 21.64 -5.41
CA ASP A 381 14.67 20.69 -5.25
C ASP A 381 14.29 20.52 -3.77
N PRO A 382 13.08 20.88 -3.34
CA PRO A 382 12.65 20.71 -1.95
C PRO A 382 12.65 19.23 -1.51
N ALA A 383 12.44 18.28 -2.42
CA ALA A 383 12.47 16.86 -2.08
C ALA A 383 13.88 16.38 -1.67
N VAL A 384 14.93 17.00 -2.19
CA VAL A 384 16.31 16.73 -1.75
C VAL A 384 16.56 17.29 -0.35
N ARG A 385 16.11 18.55 -0.10
CA ARG A 385 16.22 19.17 1.23
C ARG A 385 15.43 18.37 2.27
N LEU A 386 14.22 17.92 1.92
CA LEU A 386 13.36 17.09 2.77
C LEU A 386 14.01 15.74 3.08
N ALA A 387 14.56 15.04 2.08
CA ALA A 387 15.21 13.74 2.28
C ALA A 387 16.40 13.83 3.26
N PHE A 388 17.16 14.92 3.23
CA PHE A 388 18.17 15.17 4.24
C PHE A 388 17.58 15.33 5.66
N LEU A 389 16.52 16.14 5.80
CA LEU A 389 15.87 16.34 7.10
C LEU A 389 15.21 15.08 7.66
N GLU A 390 14.65 14.23 6.80
CA GLU A 390 14.07 12.94 7.19
C GLU A 390 15.14 11.95 7.69
N ALA A 391 16.37 12.04 7.17
CA ALA A 391 17.48 11.22 7.61
C ALA A 391 18.11 11.68 8.93
N VAL A 392 17.89 12.93 9.35
CA VAL A 392 18.39 13.49 10.63
C VAL A 392 17.48 13.05 11.77
N ASP A 393 18.05 12.41 12.79
CA ASP A 393 17.36 12.12 14.06
C ASP A 393 17.47 13.29 15.07
N ALA A 394 16.77 13.16 16.20
CA ALA A 394 16.73 14.20 17.23
C ALA A 394 18.13 14.48 17.84
N GLU A 395 18.98 13.48 18.01
CA GLU A 395 20.33 13.64 18.56
C GLU A 395 21.24 14.38 17.56
N SER A 396 21.24 13.95 16.33
CA SER A 396 21.97 14.59 15.22
C SER A 396 21.49 16.02 14.96
N ALA A 397 20.21 16.32 15.18
CA ALA A 397 19.62 17.65 15.04
C ALA A 397 20.17 18.66 16.05
N VAL A 398 20.61 18.20 17.24
CA VAL A 398 21.27 19.07 18.26
C VAL A 398 22.47 19.77 17.66
N ALA A 399 23.38 19.04 17.02
CA ALA A 399 24.58 19.59 16.39
C ALA A 399 24.29 20.45 15.15
N ARG A 400 23.10 20.27 14.55
CA ARG A 400 22.66 20.93 13.31
C ARG A 400 21.72 22.11 13.55
N SER A 401 21.40 22.44 14.78
CA SER A 401 20.34 23.39 15.13
C SER A 401 20.48 24.77 14.47
N GLU A 402 21.67 25.33 14.40
CA GLU A 402 21.91 26.61 13.72
C GLU A 402 21.62 26.53 12.21
N ARG A 403 21.98 25.43 11.56
CA ARG A 403 21.67 25.18 10.13
C ARG A 403 20.19 24.99 9.90
N LEU A 404 19.48 24.27 10.79
CA LEU A 404 18.04 24.10 10.73
C LEU A 404 17.32 25.44 10.85
N TRP A 405 17.73 26.31 11.79
CA TRP A 405 17.20 27.67 11.92
C TRP A 405 17.54 28.57 10.71
N ALA A 406 18.75 28.42 10.15
CA ALA A 406 19.14 29.16 8.94
C ALA A 406 18.34 28.70 7.71
N LEU A 407 18.07 27.39 7.59
CA LEU A 407 17.20 26.84 6.55
C LEU A 407 15.76 27.37 6.73
N LEU A 408 15.20 27.25 7.93
CA LEU A 408 13.80 27.61 8.22
C LEU A 408 13.50 29.10 7.93
N ARG A 409 14.48 30.01 8.13
CA ARG A 409 14.31 31.45 7.84
C ARG A 409 14.17 31.78 6.36
N ARG A 410 14.61 30.92 5.44
CA ARG A 410 14.61 31.13 3.98
C ARG A 410 13.73 30.15 3.23
N GLU A 411 13.24 29.12 3.91
CA GLU A 411 12.49 28.04 3.32
C GLU A 411 11.08 28.48 2.95
N GLU A 412 10.62 28.11 1.78
CA GLU A 412 9.26 28.36 1.30
C GLU A 412 8.44 27.06 1.21
N ASP A 413 9.12 25.91 1.07
CA ASP A 413 8.46 24.61 0.98
C ASP A 413 7.87 24.19 2.35
N VAL A 414 6.58 23.86 2.33
CA VAL A 414 5.79 23.59 3.53
C VAL A 414 6.23 22.32 4.24
N ALA A 415 6.58 21.28 3.50
CA ALA A 415 7.05 20.00 4.07
C ALA A 415 8.42 20.15 4.73
N VAL A 416 9.33 20.85 4.07
CA VAL A 416 10.68 21.16 4.62
C VAL A 416 10.54 22.01 5.89
N ARG A 417 9.66 23.01 5.90
CA ARG A 417 9.34 23.81 7.10
C ARG A 417 8.83 22.94 8.24
N ALA A 418 7.82 22.11 7.98
CA ALA A 418 7.22 21.21 8.96
C ALA A 418 8.29 20.30 9.58
N ARG A 419 9.05 19.61 8.75
CA ARG A 419 10.09 18.69 9.22
C ARG A 419 11.21 19.40 10.02
N ALA A 420 11.63 20.58 9.62
CA ALA A 420 12.61 21.38 10.37
C ALA A 420 12.09 21.77 11.76
N VAL A 421 10.80 22.15 11.90
CA VAL A 421 10.18 22.45 13.20
C VAL A 421 10.14 21.21 14.09
N GLU A 422 9.74 20.06 13.55
CA GLU A 422 9.70 18.79 14.29
C GLU A 422 11.09 18.41 14.82
N LEU A 423 12.13 18.56 14.01
CA LEU A 423 13.51 18.31 14.43
C LEU A 423 14.00 19.29 15.51
N LEU A 424 13.70 20.57 15.37
CA LEU A 424 14.02 21.56 16.38
C LEU A 424 13.28 21.32 17.70
N GLN A 425 12.02 20.87 17.63
CA GLN A 425 11.23 20.53 18.82
C GLN A 425 11.77 19.26 19.49
N SER A 426 11.94 18.15 18.74
CA SER A 426 12.36 16.85 19.29
C SER A 426 13.80 16.90 19.85
N SER A 427 14.67 17.75 19.30
CA SER A 427 16.02 17.97 19.80
C SER A 427 16.08 18.97 20.97
N GLY A 428 14.96 19.54 21.40
CA GLY A 428 14.90 20.57 22.44
C GLY A 428 15.52 21.93 22.04
N ARG A 429 15.70 22.16 20.73
CA ARG A 429 16.30 23.39 20.19
C ARG A 429 15.28 24.44 19.77
N LEU A 430 14.00 24.10 19.72
CA LEU A 430 12.91 25.07 19.72
C LEU A 430 12.62 25.41 21.18
N ALA A 431 13.14 26.55 21.63
CA ALA A 431 13.36 26.83 23.04
C ALA A 431 12.06 27.12 23.83
N ASP A 432 11.06 27.74 23.22
CA ASP A 432 9.85 28.16 23.90
C ASP A 432 8.61 28.24 22.97
N ARG A 433 7.44 28.29 23.61
CA ARG A 433 6.15 28.48 22.97
C ARG A 433 6.09 29.71 22.07
N LYS A 434 6.71 30.83 22.49
CA LYS A 434 6.65 32.09 21.76
C LYS A 434 7.27 31.97 20.39
N ALA A 435 8.45 31.35 20.30
CA ALA A 435 9.11 31.08 19.02
C ALA A 435 8.23 30.21 18.10
N ALA A 436 7.63 29.15 18.63
CA ALA A 436 6.71 28.29 17.85
C ALA A 436 5.48 29.07 17.34
N LEU A 437 4.86 29.93 18.19
CA LEU A 437 3.74 30.74 17.77
C LEU A 437 4.12 31.87 16.79
N GLU A 438 5.34 32.37 16.81
CA GLU A 438 5.86 33.30 15.80
C GLU A 438 5.99 32.63 14.43
N LEU A 439 6.49 31.39 14.37
CA LEU A 439 6.50 30.59 13.15
C LEU A 439 5.10 30.36 12.61
N TYR A 440 4.16 29.90 13.45
CA TYR A 440 2.76 29.72 13.03
C TYR A 440 2.17 31.00 12.43
N ARG A 441 2.36 32.16 13.09
CA ARG A 441 1.81 33.46 12.62
C ARG A 441 2.42 33.87 11.28
N SER A 442 3.69 33.55 11.05
CA SER A 442 4.36 33.86 9.77
C SER A 442 3.84 33.01 8.59
N TRP A 443 3.18 31.89 8.86
CA TRP A 443 2.71 30.94 7.86
C TRP A 443 1.18 30.85 7.73
N THR A 444 0.44 31.78 8.34
CA THR A 444 -1.05 31.78 8.28
C THR A 444 -1.61 31.92 6.86
N GLY A 445 -0.80 32.36 5.89
CA GLY A 445 -1.16 32.43 4.47
C GLY A 445 -0.89 31.16 3.68
N ASP A 446 -0.21 30.15 4.25
CA ASP A 446 0.08 28.90 3.55
C ASP A 446 -1.22 28.12 3.31
N ALA A 447 -1.40 27.65 2.07
CA ALA A 447 -2.55 26.84 1.68
C ALA A 447 -2.43 25.40 2.21
N MET A 448 -1.20 24.90 2.40
CA MET A 448 -0.92 23.57 2.95
C MET A 448 -0.83 23.61 4.48
N PRO A 449 -1.37 22.59 5.17
CA PRO A 449 -1.51 22.62 6.64
C PRO A 449 -0.23 22.34 7.42
N ASP A 450 0.74 21.66 6.83
CA ASP A 450 1.78 20.90 7.54
C ASP A 450 2.68 21.78 8.43
N ALA A 451 3.24 22.86 7.88
CA ALA A 451 4.11 23.77 8.63
C ALA A 451 3.36 24.46 9.78
N ARG A 452 2.10 24.87 9.52
CA ARG A 452 1.23 25.50 10.53
C ARG A 452 0.89 24.52 11.65
N ALA A 453 0.53 23.29 11.29
CA ALA A 453 0.23 22.21 12.24
C ALA A 453 1.46 21.89 13.09
N ALA A 454 2.63 21.70 12.47
CA ALA A 454 3.89 21.42 13.18
C ALA A 454 4.24 22.53 14.18
N ALA A 455 4.10 23.80 13.80
CA ALA A 455 4.35 24.93 14.69
C ALA A 455 3.38 24.99 15.88
N LEU A 456 2.09 24.72 15.67
CA LEU A 456 1.10 24.68 16.75
C LEU A 456 1.26 23.46 17.66
N VAL A 457 1.58 22.29 17.12
CA VAL A 457 1.92 21.08 17.90
C VAL A 457 3.14 21.33 18.78
N ALA A 458 4.18 21.97 18.24
CA ALA A 458 5.35 22.36 19.00
C ALA A 458 4.97 23.35 20.12
N ALA A 459 4.16 24.39 19.82
CA ALA A 459 3.68 25.33 20.81
C ALA A 459 2.87 24.63 21.92
N LEU A 460 1.98 23.71 21.57
CA LEU A 460 1.15 22.92 22.50
C LEU A 460 2.01 22.08 23.44
N THR A 461 2.98 21.37 22.88
CA THR A 461 3.91 20.50 23.64
C THR A 461 4.78 21.28 24.61
N LEU A 462 5.24 22.48 24.21
CA LEU A 462 6.05 23.41 25.03
C LEU A 462 5.23 24.19 26.04
N SER A 463 3.90 24.00 26.10
CA SER A 463 2.98 24.69 26.97
C SER A 463 2.52 23.85 28.15
N ALA A 464 1.98 24.51 29.21
CA ALA A 464 1.32 23.85 30.33
C ALA A 464 0.10 24.66 30.80
N GLY A 465 -0.84 24.01 31.46
CA GLY A 465 -2.00 24.66 32.08
C GLY A 465 -2.80 25.55 31.12
N ALA A 466 -3.10 26.80 31.51
CA ALA A 466 -3.90 27.75 30.72
C ALA A 466 -3.23 28.09 29.37
N ASP A 467 -1.92 28.08 29.29
CA ASP A 467 -1.18 28.35 28.04
C ASP A 467 -1.41 27.26 27.01
N ARG A 468 -1.53 26.02 27.43
CA ARG A 468 -1.85 24.89 26.55
C ARG A 468 -3.26 24.98 25.99
N GLN A 469 -4.22 25.38 26.86
CA GLN A 469 -5.60 25.64 26.46
C GLN A 469 -5.69 26.77 25.43
N ALA A 470 -4.96 27.85 25.60
CA ALA A 470 -4.91 28.94 24.63
C ALA A 470 -4.35 28.55 23.26
N VAL A 471 -3.42 27.59 23.22
CA VAL A 471 -2.93 27.03 21.92
C VAL A 471 -4.01 26.21 21.23
N VAL A 472 -4.79 25.41 21.97
CA VAL A 472 -5.93 24.67 21.42
C VAL A 472 -6.99 25.62 20.86
N GLU A 473 -7.34 26.68 21.62
CA GLU A 473 -8.29 27.71 21.18
C GLU A 473 -7.84 28.40 19.88
N LEU A 474 -6.54 28.70 19.77
CA LEU A 474 -5.96 29.26 18.57
C LEU A 474 -6.04 28.25 17.38
N ALA A 475 -5.75 27.00 17.65
CA ALA A 475 -5.76 25.96 16.62
C ALA A 475 -7.17 25.66 16.07
N VAL A 476 -8.19 25.61 16.94
CA VAL A 476 -9.58 25.36 16.50
C VAL A 476 -10.18 26.54 15.71
N ALA A 477 -9.57 27.72 15.79
CA ALA A 477 -9.91 28.89 14.97
C ALA A 477 -9.15 28.92 13.63
N ASP A 478 -8.23 27.97 13.37
CA ASP A 478 -7.50 27.91 12.12
C ASP A 478 -8.44 27.57 10.94
N PRO A 479 -8.34 28.26 9.78
CA PRO A 479 -9.20 28.00 8.63
C PRO A 479 -9.03 26.58 8.05
N LEU A 480 -7.83 25.94 8.21
CA LEU A 480 -7.56 24.64 7.62
C LEU A 480 -8.01 23.49 8.53
N PRO A 481 -8.94 22.61 8.09
CA PRO A 481 -9.43 21.49 8.89
C PRO A 481 -8.32 20.56 9.39
N ALA A 482 -7.32 20.29 8.54
CA ALA A 482 -6.19 19.44 8.92
C ALA A 482 -5.37 20.02 10.07
N VAL A 483 -5.18 21.34 10.13
CA VAL A 483 -4.49 22.00 11.27
C VAL A 483 -5.28 21.79 12.55
N ARG A 484 -6.61 22.03 12.51
CA ARG A 484 -7.51 21.81 13.66
C ARG A 484 -7.44 20.35 14.14
N ALA A 485 -7.58 19.39 13.22
CA ALA A 485 -7.57 17.97 13.52
C ALA A 485 -6.23 17.53 14.16
N THR A 486 -5.11 17.91 13.57
CA THR A 486 -3.78 17.54 14.06
C THR A 486 -3.54 18.04 15.48
N VAL A 487 -3.86 19.30 15.76
CA VAL A 487 -3.62 19.90 17.10
C VAL A 487 -4.59 19.35 18.15
N VAL A 488 -5.87 19.14 17.80
CA VAL A 488 -6.86 18.51 18.71
C VAL A 488 -6.46 17.08 19.05
N ASN A 489 -6.00 16.31 18.10
CA ASN A 489 -5.50 14.95 18.33
C ASN A 489 -4.29 14.92 19.26
N GLU A 490 -3.35 15.84 19.08
CA GLU A 490 -2.20 15.97 19.99
C GLU A 490 -2.62 16.42 21.39
N ALA A 491 -3.57 17.36 21.50
CA ALA A 491 -4.14 17.77 22.78
C ALA A 491 -4.77 16.58 23.52
N ARG A 492 -5.55 15.75 22.83
CA ARG A 492 -6.12 14.50 23.39
C ARG A 492 -5.02 13.54 23.85
N ARG A 493 -3.97 13.37 23.06
CA ARG A 493 -2.79 12.54 23.42
C ARG A 493 -2.12 13.05 24.71
N LEU A 494 -2.12 14.36 24.92
CA LEU A 494 -1.61 15.01 26.14
C LEU A 494 -2.61 14.98 27.30
N GLY A 495 -3.74 14.26 27.18
CA GLY A 495 -4.74 14.10 28.23
C GLY A 495 -5.70 15.28 28.37
N MET A 496 -5.78 16.18 27.39
CA MET A 496 -6.72 17.29 27.40
C MET A 496 -8.09 16.89 26.85
N ALA A 497 -9.15 17.46 27.42
CA ALA A 497 -10.47 17.42 26.79
C ALA A 497 -10.47 18.46 25.66
N ALA A 498 -10.39 18.01 24.43
CA ALA A 498 -10.42 18.83 23.22
C ALA A 498 -11.34 18.21 22.18
N SER A 499 -12.20 19.01 21.59
CA SER A 499 -13.12 18.58 20.54
C SER A 499 -12.92 19.41 19.27
N LEU A 500 -13.11 18.79 18.11
CA LEU A 500 -13.14 19.51 16.85
C LEU A 500 -14.41 20.36 16.80
N PRO A 501 -14.31 21.66 16.42
CA PRO A 501 -15.51 22.45 16.16
C PRO A 501 -16.24 21.86 14.96
N ALA A 502 -17.57 21.94 14.94
CA ALA A 502 -18.33 21.69 13.73
C ALA A 502 -17.80 22.60 12.62
N GLY A 503 -17.38 22.01 11.52
CA GLY A 503 -16.88 22.74 10.36
C GLY A 503 -18.02 23.26 9.48
N GLU A 504 -17.66 23.93 8.38
CA GLU A 504 -18.62 24.21 7.31
C GLU A 504 -18.56 23.09 6.25
N PRO A 505 -19.69 22.74 5.60
CA PRO A 505 -19.76 21.71 4.54
C PRO A 505 -18.84 22.07 3.36
N ARG A 506 -18.00 21.12 2.93
CA ARG A 506 -17.26 21.24 1.67
C ARG A 506 -18.22 21.24 0.48
N HIS A 507 -19.31 20.51 0.61
CA HIS A 507 -20.32 20.31 -0.42
C HIS A 507 -21.68 20.84 0.02
N GLY A 508 -22.50 21.23 -0.96
CA GLY A 508 -23.91 21.51 -0.70
C GLY A 508 -24.71 20.22 -0.39
N ARG A 509 -25.84 20.33 0.30
CA ARG A 509 -26.73 19.23 0.68
C ARG A 509 -27.05 18.28 -0.50
N GLN A 510 -27.14 18.80 -1.73
CA GLN A 510 -27.40 18.00 -2.91
C GLN A 510 -26.31 16.96 -3.17
N TRP A 511 -25.05 17.29 -2.94
CA TRP A 511 -23.96 16.33 -3.11
C TRP A 511 -24.15 15.09 -2.20
N TYR A 512 -24.56 15.29 -0.94
CA TYR A 512 -24.82 14.15 -0.03
C TYR A 512 -26.05 13.33 -0.42
N ARG A 513 -27.08 13.93 -1.01
CA ARG A 513 -28.21 13.19 -1.61
C ARG A 513 -27.73 12.35 -2.80
N ASP A 514 -26.90 12.91 -3.66
CA ASP A 514 -26.35 12.21 -4.82
C ASP A 514 -25.37 11.12 -4.39
N LEU A 515 -24.68 11.28 -3.26
CA LEU A 515 -23.84 10.25 -2.64
C LEU A 515 -24.68 9.02 -2.25
N LEU A 516 -25.91 9.19 -1.76
CA LEU A 516 -26.80 8.06 -1.45
C LEU A 516 -27.12 7.21 -2.69
N ARG A 517 -27.29 7.83 -3.86
CA ARG A 517 -27.46 7.13 -5.14
C ARG A 517 -26.16 6.55 -5.66
N PHE A 518 -25.05 7.24 -5.46
CA PHE A 518 -23.71 6.79 -5.87
C PHE A 518 -23.36 5.44 -5.25
N VAL A 519 -23.73 5.21 -3.98
CA VAL A 519 -23.41 3.97 -3.26
C VAL A 519 -24.32 2.79 -3.59
N GLU A 520 -25.38 2.99 -4.38
CA GLU A 520 -26.29 1.92 -4.79
C GLU A 520 -25.75 1.05 -5.93
N VAL A 521 -24.71 1.53 -6.63
CA VAL A 521 -24.16 0.86 -7.81
C VAL A 521 -22.67 0.58 -7.56
N GLU A 522 -22.23 -0.64 -7.79
CA GLU A 522 -20.79 -1.01 -7.67
C GLU A 522 -19.90 -0.07 -8.48
N ARG A 523 -18.74 0.23 -7.94
CA ARG A 523 -17.75 1.15 -8.50
C ARG A 523 -16.37 0.51 -8.55
N TRP A 524 -15.70 0.72 -9.66
CA TRP A 524 -14.41 0.12 -9.97
C TRP A 524 -13.42 1.16 -10.43
N LEU A 525 -12.17 1.05 -9.97
CA LEU A 525 -11.05 1.85 -10.48
C LEU A 525 -10.04 0.91 -11.15
N ASP A 526 -9.78 1.11 -12.42
CA ASP A 526 -8.69 0.47 -13.15
C ASP A 526 -7.47 1.39 -13.13
N VAL A 527 -6.49 1.03 -12.31
CA VAL A 527 -5.25 1.79 -12.16
C VAL A 527 -4.24 1.28 -13.18
N VAL A 528 -4.06 2.03 -14.25
CA VAL A 528 -3.11 1.71 -15.33
C VAL A 528 -1.76 2.28 -14.94
N THR A 529 -0.76 1.42 -14.76
CA THR A 529 0.61 1.79 -14.42
C THR A 529 1.58 1.41 -15.51
N VAL A 530 2.82 1.87 -15.40
CA VAL A 530 3.90 1.44 -16.32
C VAL A 530 4.20 -0.06 -16.23
N ARG A 531 3.78 -0.76 -15.15
CA ARG A 531 3.97 -2.21 -14.94
C ARG A 531 2.75 -3.05 -15.33
N GLY A 532 1.63 -2.42 -15.67
CA GLY A 532 0.37 -3.08 -15.99
C GLY A 532 -0.81 -2.44 -15.28
N THR A 533 -1.97 -3.10 -15.34
CA THR A 533 -3.22 -2.61 -14.77
C THR A 533 -3.65 -3.49 -13.60
N PHE A 534 -4.08 -2.86 -12.52
CA PHE A 534 -4.79 -3.53 -11.43
C PHE A 534 -6.13 -2.86 -11.17
N ARG A 535 -7.10 -3.64 -10.69
CA ARG A 535 -8.48 -3.19 -10.45
C ARG A 535 -8.79 -3.13 -8.99
N ILE A 536 -9.35 -2.02 -8.55
CA ILE A 536 -9.89 -1.81 -7.21
C ILE A 536 -11.42 -1.83 -7.28
N ARG A 537 -12.06 -2.66 -6.46
CA ARG A 537 -13.47 -2.55 -6.13
C ARG A 537 -13.62 -1.63 -4.92
N LEU A 538 -14.41 -0.57 -5.04
CA LEU A 538 -14.65 0.35 -3.94
C LEU A 538 -15.64 -0.23 -2.92
N GLU A 539 -15.39 -0.02 -1.63
CA GLU A 539 -16.25 -0.44 -0.51
C GLU A 539 -17.20 0.69 -0.12
N LEU A 540 -18.23 0.90 -0.95
CA LEU A 540 -19.14 2.04 -0.88
C LEU A 540 -19.92 2.14 0.43
N SER A 541 -20.24 1.02 1.05
CA SER A 541 -20.94 0.99 2.35
C SER A 541 -20.03 1.34 3.51
N GLU A 542 -18.73 1.03 3.40
CA GLU A 542 -17.75 1.24 4.45
C GLU A 542 -17.14 2.64 4.41
N ALA A 543 -16.96 3.21 3.21
CA ALA A 543 -16.31 4.48 3.00
C ALA A 543 -17.01 5.34 1.93
N PRO A 544 -18.30 5.69 2.09
CA PRO A 544 -19.07 6.38 1.06
C PRO A 544 -18.48 7.72 0.65
N ILE A 545 -18.08 8.57 1.61
CA ILE A 545 -17.53 9.90 1.33
C ILE A 545 -16.18 9.76 0.63
N SER A 546 -15.26 8.98 1.22
CA SER A 546 -13.92 8.77 0.65
C SER A 546 -13.98 8.10 -0.73
N ALA A 547 -14.88 7.13 -0.92
CA ALA A 547 -15.04 6.45 -2.20
C ALA A 547 -15.50 7.39 -3.30
N ARG A 548 -16.45 8.28 -3.01
CA ARG A 548 -16.93 9.26 -3.97
C ARG A 548 -15.87 10.31 -4.30
N GLU A 549 -15.17 10.82 -3.30
CA GLU A 549 -14.10 11.80 -3.51
C GLU A 549 -12.94 11.23 -4.34
N VAL A 550 -12.50 10.02 -4.03
CA VAL A 550 -11.47 9.33 -4.82
C VAL A 550 -11.95 9.06 -6.24
N TRP A 551 -13.24 8.72 -6.41
CA TRP A 551 -13.85 8.55 -7.71
C TRP A 551 -13.85 9.86 -8.51
N GLU A 552 -14.29 10.98 -7.93
CA GLU A 552 -14.32 12.30 -8.57
C GLU A 552 -12.89 12.78 -8.93
N LEU A 553 -11.90 12.51 -8.09
CA LEU A 553 -10.48 12.75 -8.40
C LEU A 553 -10.02 11.91 -9.59
N ALA A 554 -10.40 10.62 -9.65
CA ALA A 554 -10.06 9.76 -10.78
C ALA A 554 -10.72 10.24 -12.09
N GLU A 555 -12.01 10.59 -12.07
CA GLU A 555 -12.72 11.13 -13.24
C GLU A 555 -12.12 12.44 -13.75
N SER A 556 -11.55 13.26 -12.85
CA SER A 556 -10.87 14.51 -13.24
C SER A 556 -9.46 14.30 -13.81
N GLY A 557 -8.94 13.06 -13.82
CA GLY A 557 -7.57 12.75 -14.22
C GLY A 557 -6.51 13.17 -13.20
N PHE A 558 -6.90 13.43 -11.93
CA PHE A 558 -5.98 13.88 -10.88
C PHE A 558 -4.80 12.92 -10.66
N TYR A 559 -5.02 11.61 -10.81
CA TYR A 559 -4.00 10.59 -10.58
C TYR A 559 -3.05 10.37 -11.77
N ASP A 560 -3.35 10.95 -12.95
CA ASP A 560 -2.61 10.71 -14.17
C ASP A 560 -1.18 11.29 -14.08
N GLY A 561 -0.21 10.44 -14.34
CA GLY A 561 1.21 10.81 -14.26
C GLY A 561 1.82 10.80 -12.85
N LEU A 562 1.02 10.64 -11.78
CA LEU A 562 1.54 10.54 -10.41
C LEU A 562 2.37 9.28 -10.20
N THR A 563 3.21 9.29 -9.17
CA THR A 563 4.15 8.19 -8.90
C THR A 563 3.73 7.34 -7.70
N ILE A 564 4.17 6.09 -7.73
CA ILE A 564 4.27 5.27 -6.51
C ILE A 564 5.46 5.80 -5.72
N HIS A 565 5.21 6.60 -4.70
CA HIS A 565 6.26 7.29 -3.96
C HIS A 565 6.82 6.47 -2.79
N ARG A 566 6.10 5.41 -2.37
CA ARG A 566 6.52 4.58 -1.23
C ARG A 566 6.14 3.12 -1.46
N VAL A 567 7.13 2.23 -1.29
CA VAL A 567 6.93 0.78 -1.23
C VAL A 567 7.64 0.24 0.00
N VAL A 568 6.91 -0.38 0.89
CA VAL A 568 7.45 -1.08 2.06
C VAL A 568 7.20 -2.57 1.86
N PRO A 569 8.26 -3.36 1.58
CA PRO A 569 8.13 -4.79 1.34
C PRO A 569 7.33 -5.49 2.46
N ASN A 570 6.42 -6.38 2.08
CA ASN A 570 5.52 -7.10 3.00
C ASN A 570 4.56 -6.21 3.81
N PHE A 571 4.44 -4.94 3.53
CA PHE A 571 3.51 -4.07 4.24
C PHE A 571 2.59 -3.33 3.28
N VAL A 572 3.03 -2.24 2.65
CA VAL A 572 2.17 -1.43 1.76
C VAL A 572 2.90 -0.91 0.53
N ILE A 573 2.11 -0.67 -0.52
CA ILE A 573 2.45 0.16 -1.68
C ILE A 573 1.57 1.40 -1.61
N GLN A 574 2.16 2.60 -1.72
CA GLN A 574 1.47 3.87 -1.55
C GLN A 574 1.74 4.80 -2.73
N GLY A 575 0.68 5.42 -3.23
CA GLY A 575 0.71 6.37 -4.34
C GLY A 575 -0.39 7.42 -4.22
N GLY A 576 -0.57 8.24 -5.27
CA GLY A 576 -1.62 9.27 -5.31
C GLY A 576 -1.22 10.61 -4.69
N ASP A 577 0.06 10.81 -4.40
CA ASP A 577 0.61 12.06 -3.94
C ASP A 577 1.04 12.94 -5.13
N PRO A 578 0.46 14.14 -5.32
CA PRO A 578 0.84 15.04 -6.42
C PRO A 578 2.28 15.58 -6.33
N ARG A 579 2.90 15.57 -5.14
CA ARG A 579 4.30 15.96 -4.96
C ARG A 579 5.28 14.78 -5.13
N GLY A 580 4.81 13.54 -4.88
CA GLY A 580 5.63 12.34 -4.94
C GLY A 580 6.66 12.20 -3.80
N ASP A 581 6.45 12.87 -2.67
CA ASP A 581 7.30 12.84 -1.48
C ASP A 581 6.57 12.41 -0.19
N GLY A 582 5.27 12.16 -0.27
CA GLY A 582 4.42 11.76 0.85
C GLY A 582 3.69 12.92 1.53
N TRP A 583 4.00 14.17 1.20
CA TRP A 583 3.45 15.37 1.84
C TRP A 583 2.41 16.10 1.00
N GLY A 584 2.14 15.65 -0.22
CA GLY A 584 1.14 16.27 -1.09
C GLY A 584 -0.30 15.84 -0.75
N GLY A 585 -1.25 16.72 -1.06
CA GLY A 585 -2.67 16.50 -0.87
C GLY A 585 -3.51 17.11 -1.98
N PRO A 586 -4.84 16.85 -1.98
CA PRO A 586 -5.76 17.32 -3.01
C PRO A 586 -6.28 18.74 -2.73
N GLY A 587 -5.77 19.43 -1.69
CA GLY A 587 -6.27 20.73 -1.24
C GLY A 587 -7.44 20.64 -0.23
N PHE A 588 -7.83 19.44 0.17
CA PHE A 588 -8.85 19.18 1.19
C PHE A 588 -8.46 17.97 2.03
N VAL A 589 -9.19 17.73 3.12
CA VAL A 589 -9.04 16.52 3.94
C VAL A 589 -10.33 15.72 3.99
N LEU A 590 -10.18 14.40 4.14
CA LEU A 590 -11.28 13.46 4.31
C LEU A 590 -11.42 13.06 5.78
N PRO A 591 -12.66 12.88 6.26
CA PRO A 591 -12.90 12.33 7.59
C PRO A 591 -12.46 10.86 7.63
N ASP A 592 -12.18 10.36 8.84
CA ASP A 592 -12.07 8.92 9.03
C ASP A 592 -13.44 8.26 8.85
N GLU A 593 -13.49 7.21 8.06
CA GLU A 593 -14.66 6.33 7.93
C GLU A 593 -14.30 4.94 8.48
N PRO A 594 -14.29 4.79 9.82
CA PRO A 594 -13.78 3.59 10.46
C PRO A 594 -14.71 2.39 10.27
N SER A 595 -14.11 1.23 10.03
CA SER A 595 -14.78 -0.05 9.87
C SER A 595 -13.94 -1.15 10.52
N ILE A 596 -14.61 -2.19 11.04
CA ILE A 596 -13.94 -3.40 11.55
C ILE A 596 -13.58 -4.40 10.46
N ARG A 597 -13.81 -4.07 9.19
CA ARG A 597 -13.37 -4.90 8.08
C ARG A 597 -11.84 -5.00 8.10
N PRO A 598 -11.27 -6.21 8.22
CA PRO A 598 -9.83 -6.36 8.37
C PRO A 598 -9.05 -5.80 7.17
N PHE A 599 -7.91 -5.20 7.45
CA PHE A 599 -6.90 -4.91 6.43
C PHE A 599 -6.11 -6.17 6.09
N ASP A 600 -6.76 -7.13 5.45
CA ASP A 600 -6.11 -8.29 4.85
C ASP A 600 -5.18 -7.89 3.71
N SER A 601 -4.47 -8.85 3.10
CA SER A 601 -3.70 -8.58 1.88
C SER A 601 -4.61 -8.03 0.77
N TRP A 602 -4.09 -7.07 0.02
CA TRP A 602 -4.76 -6.45 -1.14
C TRP A 602 -5.91 -5.49 -0.79
N ARG A 603 -6.01 -5.06 0.47
CA ARG A 603 -6.94 -4.00 0.86
C ARG A 603 -6.36 -2.63 0.53
N VAL A 604 -7.25 -1.74 0.10
CA VAL A 604 -6.93 -0.35 -0.22
C VAL A 604 -7.41 0.53 0.92
N GLY A 605 -6.54 1.41 1.41
CA GLY A 605 -6.89 2.38 2.44
C GLY A 605 -6.47 3.79 2.08
N ILE A 606 -7.08 4.76 2.75
CA ILE A 606 -6.68 6.18 2.70
C ILE A 606 -5.48 6.37 3.64
N ALA A 607 -4.38 6.93 3.12
CA ALA A 607 -3.24 7.31 3.94
C ALA A 607 -3.55 8.59 4.73
N THR A 608 -3.12 8.62 6.00
CA THR A 608 -3.36 9.74 6.92
C THR A 608 -2.10 10.07 7.72
N SER A 609 -1.96 11.33 8.12
CA SER A 609 -0.96 11.81 9.09
C SER A 609 -1.53 11.89 10.53
N GLY A 610 -2.67 11.26 10.76
CA GLY A 610 -3.44 11.26 12.01
C GLY A 610 -4.93 11.23 11.70
N PRO A 611 -5.81 11.17 12.72
CA PRO A 611 -7.25 11.16 12.52
C PRO A 611 -7.75 12.38 11.72
N HIS A 612 -8.67 12.16 10.78
CA HIS A 612 -9.31 13.18 9.93
C HIS A 612 -8.32 13.98 9.05
N THR A 613 -7.19 13.37 8.66
CA THR A 613 -6.21 13.98 7.74
C THR A 613 -6.09 13.22 6.42
N GLY A 614 -7.05 12.38 6.10
CA GLY A 614 -7.11 11.67 4.82
C GLY A 614 -7.16 12.61 3.63
N GLY A 615 -6.77 12.14 2.45
CA GLY A 615 -6.80 12.92 1.21
C GLY A 615 -6.78 12.02 -0.03
N CYS A 616 -5.95 12.36 -1.00
CA CYS A 616 -5.82 11.62 -2.25
C CYS A 616 -4.86 10.43 -2.20
N GLN A 617 -4.02 10.33 -1.15
CA GLN A 617 -3.03 9.27 -1.07
C GLN A 617 -3.65 7.94 -0.68
N LEU A 618 -3.42 6.91 -1.50
CA LEU A 618 -3.92 5.57 -1.31
C LEU A 618 -2.78 4.61 -1.00
N PHE A 619 -3.04 3.63 -0.13
CA PHE A 619 -2.12 2.50 0.05
C PHE A 619 -2.82 1.17 -0.19
N VAL A 620 -2.06 0.18 -0.67
CA VAL A 620 -2.51 -1.21 -0.81
C VAL A 620 -1.67 -2.09 0.11
N THR A 621 -2.34 -2.90 0.95
CA THR A 621 -1.67 -3.84 1.85
C THR A 621 -1.15 -5.06 1.07
N MET A 622 0.10 -5.46 1.32
CA MET A 622 0.72 -6.66 0.73
C MET A 622 0.54 -7.90 1.60
N LEU A 623 0.65 -7.74 2.90
CA LEU A 623 0.30 -8.73 3.92
C LEU A 623 -0.78 -8.15 4.84
N PRO A 624 -1.46 -9.00 5.64
CA PRO A 624 -2.43 -8.54 6.61
C PRO A 624 -1.85 -7.51 7.57
N ALA A 625 -2.56 -6.40 7.72
CA ALA A 625 -2.15 -5.27 8.53
C ALA A 625 -3.23 -4.90 9.56
N ASP A 626 -3.63 -5.86 10.39
CA ASP A 626 -4.75 -5.74 11.35
C ASP A 626 -4.62 -4.54 12.29
N ARG A 627 -3.40 -4.01 12.50
CA ARG A 627 -3.20 -2.76 13.26
C ARG A 627 -3.88 -1.53 12.65
N LEU A 628 -4.19 -1.58 11.34
CA LEU A 628 -4.87 -0.49 10.62
C LEU A 628 -6.40 -0.60 10.74
N THR A 629 -6.91 -1.80 11.03
CA THR A 629 -8.35 -2.07 11.16
C THR A 629 -8.98 -1.20 12.23
N GLY A 630 -10.08 -0.53 11.89
CA GLY A 630 -10.81 0.39 12.76
C GLY A 630 -10.17 1.76 12.94
N HIS A 631 -8.93 1.98 12.47
CA HIS A 631 -8.20 3.24 12.57
C HIS A 631 -8.03 3.96 11.24
N TYR A 632 -7.97 3.22 10.14
CA TYR A 632 -7.86 3.77 8.78
C TYR A 632 -9.14 3.49 8.00
N THR A 633 -9.50 4.37 7.10
CA THR A 633 -10.59 4.17 6.16
C THR A 633 -10.23 3.04 5.18
N ASN A 634 -11.02 1.96 5.19
CA ASN A 634 -10.89 0.86 4.24
C ASN A 634 -11.70 1.20 2.99
N LEU A 635 -11.01 1.69 1.97
CA LEU A 635 -11.60 2.23 0.75
C LEU A 635 -12.07 1.14 -0.22
N GLY A 636 -11.36 -0.01 -0.25
CA GLY A 636 -11.63 -1.03 -1.25
C GLY A 636 -10.73 -2.25 -1.20
N GLU A 637 -10.82 -3.06 -2.24
CA GLU A 637 -10.04 -4.28 -2.42
C GLU A 637 -9.51 -4.38 -3.84
N VAL A 638 -8.26 -4.77 -4.01
CA VAL A 638 -7.71 -5.14 -5.31
C VAL A 638 -8.21 -6.53 -5.70
N VAL A 639 -9.03 -6.59 -6.72
CA VAL A 639 -9.69 -7.84 -7.19
C VAL A 639 -9.00 -8.46 -8.41
N ALA A 640 -8.22 -7.67 -9.16
CA ALA A 640 -7.45 -8.14 -10.31
C ALA A 640 -6.08 -7.43 -10.40
N GLY A 641 -5.08 -8.03 -11.04
CA GLY A 641 -3.76 -7.44 -11.22
C GLY A 641 -2.89 -7.44 -9.97
N ARG A 642 -3.07 -8.38 -9.05
CA ARG A 642 -2.27 -8.51 -7.81
C ARG A 642 -0.78 -8.76 -8.11
N ASP A 643 -0.47 -9.42 -9.21
CA ASP A 643 0.88 -9.62 -9.72
C ASP A 643 1.53 -8.30 -10.18
N VAL A 644 0.75 -7.36 -10.74
CA VAL A 644 1.23 -6.02 -11.08
C VAL A 644 1.71 -5.29 -9.84
N LEU A 645 0.91 -5.32 -8.76
CA LEU A 645 1.29 -4.71 -7.48
C LEU A 645 2.63 -5.25 -6.94
N GLN A 646 2.87 -6.56 -7.06
CA GLN A 646 4.13 -7.16 -6.61
C GLN A 646 5.35 -6.62 -7.37
N ARG A 647 5.17 -6.21 -8.63
CA ARG A 647 6.24 -5.66 -9.49
C ARG A 647 6.41 -4.15 -9.38
N LEU A 648 5.47 -3.42 -8.75
CA LEU A 648 5.59 -1.98 -8.59
C LEU A 648 6.80 -1.60 -7.74
N ARG A 649 7.43 -0.50 -8.13
CA ARG A 649 8.64 0.06 -7.53
C ARG A 649 8.42 1.52 -7.16
N VAL A 650 9.23 2.04 -6.27
CA VAL A 650 9.28 3.48 -6.02
C VAL A 650 9.69 4.20 -7.30
N GLY A 651 8.92 5.22 -7.68
CA GLY A 651 9.10 5.99 -8.91
C GLY A 651 8.29 5.50 -10.10
N ASP A 652 7.68 4.30 -10.06
CA ASP A 652 6.78 3.85 -11.14
C ASP A 652 5.58 4.77 -11.26
N ARG A 653 5.20 5.12 -12.50
CA ARG A 653 4.10 6.05 -12.76
C ARG A 653 2.76 5.35 -12.90
N ILE A 654 1.74 5.99 -12.35
CA ILE A 654 0.34 5.79 -12.71
C ILE A 654 0.16 6.50 -14.05
N VAL A 655 -0.15 5.75 -15.11
CA VAL A 655 -0.36 6.32 -16.45
C VAL A 655 -1.68 7.08 -16.47
N ARG A 656 -2.75 6.43 -15.93
CA ARG A 656 -4.09 6.99 -15.73
C ARG A 656 -4.90 6.10 -14.79
N VAL A 657 -6.01 6.62 -14.29
CA VAL A 657 -7.02 5.85 -13.55
C VAL A 657 -8.34 5.93 -14.29
N GLU A 658 -8.89 4.77 -14.68
CA GLU A 658 -10.18 4.66 -15.37
C GLU A 658 -11.27 4.26 -14.38
N THR A 659 -12.45 4.86 -14.49
CA THR A 659 -13.61 4.59 -13.65
C THR A 659 -14.61 3.71 -14.39
N ALA A 660 -15.22 2.76 -13.67
CA ALA A 660 -16.32 1.96 -14.20
C ALA A 660 -17.42 1.73 -13.15
N SER A 661 -18.68 1.64 -13.58
CA SER A 661 -19.83 1.45 -12.70
C SER A 661 -20.74 0.32 -13.17
N GLY A 662 -21.42 -0.33 -12.23
CA GLY A 662 -22.30 -1.46 -12.51
C GLY A 662 -21.59 -2.82 -12.32
N PRO A 663 -22.02 -3.88 -13.01
CA PRO A 663 -21.43 -5.21 -12.91
C PRO A 663 -19.92 -5.18 -13.18
N GLU A 664 -19.17 -6.10 -12.57
CA GLU A 664 -17.70 -6.17 -12.75
C GLU A 664 -17.35 -6.15 -14.25
N PRO A 665 -16.58 -5.13 -14.70
CA PRO A 665 -16.12 -5.07 -16.09
C PRO A 665 -15.21 -6.26 -16.41
N PRO A 666 -14.97 -6.58 -17.69
CA PRO A 666 -13.98 -7.58 -18.07
C PRO A 666 -12.64 -7.34 -17.36
N ARG A 667 -11.96 -8.42 -16.96
CA ARG A 667 -10.68 -8.30 -16.25
C ARG A 667 -9.66 -7.59 -17.14
N PRO A 668 -8.85 -6.68 -16.57
CA PRO A 668 -7.71 -6.13 -17.31
C PRO A 668 -6.79 -7.27 -17.80
N PRO A 669 -6.23 -7.18 -19.01
CA PRO A 669 -5.34 -8.21 -19.53
C PRO A 669 -4.11 -8.40 -18.63
N ALA A 670 -3.72 -9.65 -18.43
CA ALA A 670 -2.50 -10.00 -17.69
C ALA A 670 -1.26 -9.45 -18.42
N VAL A 671 -0.30 -8.92 -17.66
CA VAL A 671 0.99 -8.49 -18.23
C VAL A 671 1.99 -9.62 -18.10
N LEU A 672 2.36 -10.23 -19.24
CA LEU A 672 3.39 -11.26 -19.33
C LEU A 672 4.74 -10.59 -19.60
N LEU A 673 5.81 -11.06 -18.91
CA LEU A 673 7.15 -10.44 -18.97
C LEU A 673 8.25 -11.48 -19.25
N GLY A 674 9.30 -11.02 -19.94
CA GLY A 674 10.44 -11.86 -20.28
C GLY A 674 10.09 -12.86 -21.39
N ARG A 675 10.80 -13.99 -21.46
CA ARG A 675 10.44 -15.04 -22.40
C ARG A 675 9.08 -15.62 -22.07
N VAL A 676 8.17 -15.58 -23.03
CA VAL A 676 6.81 -16.11 -22.94
C VAL A 676 6.62 -17.21 -23.98
N THR A 677 5.68 -18.09 -23.70
CA THR A 677 5.34 -19.22 -24.60
C THR A 677 3.96 -19.02 -25.20
N TRP A 678 3.70 -19.66 -26.34
CA TRP A 678 2.37 -19.59 -26.94
C TRP A 678 1.24 -20.07 -26.00
N PRO A 679 1.37 -21.17 -25.22
CA PRO A 679 0.33 -21.56 -24.26
C PRO A 679 -0.02 -20.47 -23.24
N GLU A 680 0.95 -19.66 -22.80
CA GLU A 680 0.71 -18.53 -21.88
C GLU A 680 -0.06 -17.40 -22.57
N LEU A 681 0.28 -17.08 -23.83
CA LEU A 681 -0.43 -16.09 -24.63
C LEU A 681 -1.83 -16.58 -25.04
N ALA A 682 -1.97 -17.85 -25.43
CA ALA A 682 -3.25 -18.46 -25.79
C ALA A 682 -4.27 -18.49 -24.63
N ALA A 683 -3.80 -18.41 -23.38
CA ALA A 683 -4.66 -18.27 -22.20
C ALA A 683 -5.26 -16.87 -22.02
N LEU A 684 -4.78 -15.87 -22.78
CA LEU A 684 -5.33 -14.52 -22.78
C LEU A 684 -6.59 -14.45 -23.65
N ASP A 685 -7.55 -13.60 -23.24
CA ASP A 685 -8.81 -13.45 -23.96
C ASP A 685 -8.60 -13.04 -25.42
N GLY A 686 -9.18 -13.81 -26.34
CA GLY A 686 -9.17 -13.53 -27.77
C GLY A 686 -7.92 -14.00 -28.56
N TRP A 687 -6.76 -14.24 -27.92
CA TRP A 687 -5.51 -14.58 -28.58
C TRP A 687 -5.60 -15.89 -29.34
N GLN A 688 -6.16 -16.94 -28.74
CA GLN A 688 -6.35 -18.23 -29.41
C GLN A 688 -7.37 -18.12 -30.57
N ALA A 689 -8.43 -17.34 -30.38
CA ALA A 689 -9.43 -17.14 -31.43
C ALA A 689 -8.88 -16.39 -32.64
N GLU A 690 -8.03 -15.37 -32.43
CA GLU A 690 -7.36 -14.63 -33.49
C GLU A 690 -6.39 -15.54 -34.30
N ARG A 691 -5.60 -16.37 -33.59
CA ARG A 691 -4.72 -17.36 -34.25
C ARG A 691 -5.52 -18.34 -35.11
N ASP A 692 -6.59 -18.94 -34.55
CA ASP A 692 -7.37 -19.97 -35.23
C ASP A 692 -8.22 -19.38 -36.37
N GLY A 693 -8.59 -18.10 -36.28
CA GLY A 693 -9.32 -17.38 -37.33
C GLY A 693 -8.44 -16.88 -38.48
N TYR A 694 -7.12 -16.78 -38.29
CA TYR A 694 -6.21 -16.32 -39.35
C TYR A 694 -5.94 -17.40 -40.41
N LEU A 695 -6.06 -17.04 -41.69
CA LEU A 695 -5.83 -17.89 -42.84
C LEU A 695 -4.60 -17.38 -43.62
N PRO A 696 -3.40 -17.95 -43.42
CA PRO A 696 -2.20 -17.52 -44.12
C PRO A 696 -2.25 -17.78 -45.63
N ASP A 697 -1.55 -16.96 -46.40
CA ASP A 697 -1.35 -17.13 -47.82
C ASP A 697 -0.57 -18.44 -48.11
N VAL A 698 -1.21 -19.39 -48.78
CA VAL A 698 -0.69 -20.74 -49.02
C VAL A 698 0.60 -20.72 -49.85
N GLU A 699 0.71 -19.78 -50.82
CA GLU A 699 1.90 -19.67 -51.69
C GLU A 699 3.08 -19.10 -50.87
N ALA A 700 2.85 -18.07 -50.07
CA ALA A 700 3.87 -17.50 -49.20
C ALA A 700 4.38 -18.53 -48.17
N VAL A 701 3.47 -19.28 -47.54
CA VAL A 701 3.84 -20.36 -46.60
C VAL A 701 4.65 -21.44 -47.30
N ALA A 702 4.29 -21.84 -48.53
CA ALA A 702 5.04 -22.82 -49.27
C ALA A 702 6.48 -22.37 -49.60
N ARG A 703 6.65 -21.08 -49.90
CA ARG A 703 7.98 -20.47 -50.12
C ARG A 703 8.79 -20.44 -48.84
N LEU A 704 8.20 -20.04 -47.69
CA LEU A 704 8.86 -20.08 -46.39
C LEU A 704 9.31 -21.49 -45.98
N ARG A 705 8.52 -22.52 -46.27
CA ARG A 705 8.91 -23.95 -46.07
C ARG A 705 10.12 -24.37 -46.89
N SER A 706 10.31 -23.84 -48.06
CA SER A 706 11.39 -24.19 -48.97
C SER A 706 12.66 -23.36 -48.77
N ALA A 707 12.64 -22.37 -47.89
CA ALA A 707 13.78 -21.51 -47.58
C ALA A 707 14.99 -22.34 -47.12
N ALA A 708 16.19 -22.00 -47.61
CA ALA A 708 17.45 -22.57 -47.14
C ALA A 708 17.96 -21.79 -45.92
N GLY A 709 18.58 -22.46 -44.93
CA GLY A 709 19.11 -21.78 -43.71
C GLY A 709 18.20 -21.84 -42.51
N SER A 710 18.69 -21.32 -41.38
CA SER A 710 17.96 -21.12 -40.14
C SER A 710 17.83 -19.63 -39.82
N TYR A 711 16.68 -19.21 -39.40
CA TYR A 711 16.38 -17.80 -39.10
C TYR A 711 15.74 -17.69 -37.73
N ARG A 712 15.92 -16.56 -37.10
CA ARG A 712 15.29 -16.27 -35.78
C ARG A 712 14.25 -15.18 -35.94
N VAL A 713 13.02 -15.46 -35.48
CA VAL A 713 11.92 -14.49 -35.45
C VAL A 713 11.67 -14.08 -33.99
N VAL A 714 12.03 -12.87 -33.65
CA VAL A 714 11.88 -12.32 -32.27
C VAL A 714 10.71 -11.34 -32.25
N ALA A 715 9.64 -11.70 -31.55
CA ALA A 715 8.51 -10.81 -31.32
C ALA A 715 8.57 -10.20 -29.93
N VAL A 716 8.86 -8.89 -29.84
CA VAL A 716 8.71 -8.12 -28.61
C VAL A 716 7.28 -7.61 -28.55
N LEU A 717 6.53 -8.02 -27.54
CA LEU A 717 5.08 -7.85 -27.46
C LEU A 717 4.62 -7.31 -26.10
N GLY A 718 3.50 -6.59 -26.10
CA GLY A 718 2.77 -6.27 -24.89
C GLY A 718 1.49 -7.09 -24.81
N SER A 719 1.34 -8.00 -23.83
CA SER A 719 0.10 -8.76 -23.66
C SER A 719 -1.13 -7.88 -23.37
N TRP A 720 -0.89 -6.63 -23.03
CA TRP A 720 -1.86 -5.54 -22.80
C TRP A 720 -2.14 -4.68 -24.07
N CYS A 721 -1.49 -4.98 -25.20
CA CYS A 721 -1.53 -4.18 -26.42
C CYS A 721 -2.44 -4.85 -27.45
N GLU A 722 -3.43 -4.14 -27.97
CA GLU A 722 -4.38 -4.65 -28.98
C GLU A 722 -3.68 -5.05 -30.28
N ASP A 723 -2.66 -4.29 -30.71
CA ASP A 723 -1.89 -4.65 -31.91
C ASP A 723 -1.09 -5.96 -31.68
N SER A 724 -0.53 -6.16 -30.46
CA SER A 724 0.12 -7.43 -30.11
C SER A 724 -0.88 -8.59 -30.10
N ALA A 725 -2.11 -8.35 -29.57
CA ALA A 725 -3.17 -9.36 -29.54
C ALA A 725 -3.69 -9.75 -30.92
N ARG A 726 -3.44 -8.93 -31.93
CA ARG A 726 -3.76 -9.20 -33.34
C ARG A 726 -2.58 -9.85 -34.08
N GLU A 727 -1.43 -9.22 -34.06
CA GLU A 727 -0.31 -9.60 -34.93
C GLU A 727 0.48 -10.81 -34.45
N VAL A 728 0.65 -11.00 -33.13
CA VAL A 728 1.43 -12.12 -32.57
C VAL A 728 0.69 -13.47 -32.75
N PRO A 729 -0.62 -13.59 -32.54
CA PRO A 729 -1.35 -14.81 -32.88
C PRO A 729 -1.30 -15.17 -34.36
N ARG A 730 -1.33 -14.17 -35.26
CA ARG A 730 -1.17 -14.39 -36.72
C ARG A 730 0.23 -14.92 -37.05
N LEU A 731 1.26 -14.32 -36.46
CA LEU A 731 2.63 -14.82 -36.59
C LEU A 731 2.70 -16.26 -36.13
N GLN A 732 2.18 -16.59 -34.95
CA GLN A 732 2.15 -17.96 -34.46
C GLN A 732 1.47 -18.92 -35.45
N ARG A 733 0.35 -18.49 -36.05
CA ARG A 733 -0.35 -19.30 -37.06
C ARG A 733 0.51 -19.54 -38.29
N VAL A 734 1.21 -18.52 -38.78
CA VAL A 734 2.13 -18.65 -39.93
C VAL A 734 3.27 -19.61 -39.59
N LEU A 735 3.91 -19.49 -38.43
CA LEU A 735 5.02 -20.34 -37.99
C LEU A 735 4.60 -21.79 -37.81
N ASP A 736 3.41 -22.04 -37.29
CA ASP A 736 2.83 -23.40 -37.19
C ASP A 736 2.60 -24.05 -38.56
N GLU A 737 2.10 -23.28 -39.53
CA GLU A 737 1.89 -23.74 -40.91
C GLU A 737 3.22 -23.97 -41.63
N VAL A 738 4.23 -23.13 -41.39
CA VAL A 738 5.58 -23.32 -41.99
C VAL A 738 6.20 -24.58 -41.44
N GLY A 739 6.20 -24.80 -40.13
CA GLY A 739 6.77 -25.97 -39.46
C GLY A 739 8.28 -26.13 -39.69
N GLY A 740 8.83 -27.30 -39.33
CA GLY A 740 10.18 -27.72 -39.70
C GLY A 740 11.35 -27.05 -38.96
N GLY A 741 11.13 -26.17 -37.97
CA GLY A 741 12.15 -25.63 -37.06
C GLY A 741 13.21 -24.72 -37.69
N ARG A 742 12.98 -24.24 -38.92
CA ARG A 742 13.90 -23.31 -39.61
C ARG A 742 13.70 -21.83 -39.20
N LEU A 743 12.51 -21.51 -38.80
CA LEU A 743 12.17 -20.22 -38.20
C LEU A 743 12.06 -20.43 -36.69
N GLU A 744 13.14 -20.12 -35.94
CA GLU A 744 13.16 -20.20 -34.49
C GLU A 744 12.36 -19.00 -33.92
N GLU A 745 11.27 -19.27 -33.22
CA GLU A 745 10.46 -18.26 -32.59
C GLU A 745 10.98 -17.91 -31.19
N VAL A 746 11.07 -16.61 -30.89
CA VAL A 746 11.34 -16.09 -29.57
C VAL A 746 10.31 -15.00 -29.25
N LEU A 747 9.45 -15.27 -28.26
CA LEU A 747 8.42 -14.34 -27.81
C LEU A 747 8.88 -13.64 -26.51
N ILE A 748 8.90 -12.31 -26.50
CA ILE A 748 9.34 -11.52 -25.37
C ILE A 748 8.23 -10.58 -24.94
N GLY A 749 7.64 -10.86 -23.80
CA GLY A 749 6.67 -9.97 -23.15
C GLY A 749 7.35 -8.79 -22.47
N VAL A 750 6.77 -7.59 -22.64
CA VAL A 750 7.23 -6.38 -21.99
C VAL A 750 6.06 -5.67 -21.29
N ASP A 751 6.38 -4.89 -20.27
CA ASP A 751 5.45 -3.96 -19.64
C ASP A 751 5.30 -2.66 -20.47
N ARG A 752 4.59 -1.68 -19.91
CA ARG A 752 4.37 -0.37 -20.59
C ARG A 752 5.64 0.50 -20.68
N THR A 753 6.72 0.13 -19.99
CA THR A 753 8.05 0.74 -20.22
C THR A 753 8.70 0.24 -21.50
N LYS A 754 8.18 -0.86 -22.07
CA LYS A 754 8.66 -1.52 -23.29
C LYS A 754 10.13 -1.92 -23.24
N LYS A 755 10.66 -2.19 -22.04
CA LYS A 755 12.06 -2.57 -21.81
C LYS A 755 12.22 -4.09 -21.88
N VAL A 756 13.03 -4.56 -22.80
CA VAL A 756 13.48 -5.96 -22.91
C VAL A 756 14.54 -6.23 -21.85
N THR A 757 14.35 -7.30 -21.07
CA THR A 757 15.28 -7.69 -19.98
C THR A 757 16.09 -8.97 -20.31
N ASP A 758 15.73 -9.70 -21.35
CA ASP A 758 16.44 -10.89 -21.81
C ASP A 758 17.78 -10.49 -22.47
N ALA A 759 18.89 -10.82 -21.82
CA ALA A 759 20.22 -10.37 -22.25
C ALA A 759 20.62 -10.91 -23.64
N GLU A 760 20.19 -12.12 -24.02
CA GLU A 760 20.45 -12.71 -25.33
C GLU A 760 19.72 -11.93 -26.42
N VAL A 761 18.43 -11.59 -26.17
CA VAL A 761 17.63 -10.81 -27.11
C VAL A 761 18.14 -9.38 -27.20
N VAL A 762 18.47 -8.74 -26.07
CA VAL A 762 19.03 -7.36 -26.04
C VAL A 762 20.29 -7.27 -26.91
N ALA A 763 21.14 -8.29 -26.92
CA ALA A 763 22.35 -8.32 -27.75
C ALA A 763 22.06 -8.32 -29.27
N LEU A 764 20.86 -8.76 -29.69
CA LEU A 764 20.41 -8.76 -31.09
C LEU A 764 19.73 -7.45 -31.50
N LEU A 765 19.20 -6.67 -30.53
CA LEU A 765 18.37 -5.51 -30.82
C LEU A 765 19.21 -4.29 -31.25
N PRO A 766 19.06 -3.79 -32.47
CA PRO A 766 19.90 -2.72 -33.02
C PRO A 766 19.68 -1.34 -32.36
N GLY A 767 18.59 -1.15 -31.62
CA GLY A 767 18.26 0.09 -30.91
C GLY A 767 18.43 0.02 -29.38
N GLY A 768 18.99 -1.08 -28.84
CA GLY A 768 19.09 -1.30 -27.40
C GLY A 768 17.81 -1.88 -26.78
N PRO A 769 17.71 -1.91 -25.44
CA PRO A 769 16.70 -2.72 -24.72
C PRO A 769 15.30 -2.10 -24.68
N VAL A 770 15.10 -0.85 -25.12
CA VAL A 770 13.80 -0.16 -25.04
C VAL A 770 13.19 -0.06 -26.42
N MET A 771 11.97 -0.61 -26.58
CA MET A 771 11.20 -0.54 -27.82
C MET A 771 10.37 0.73 -27.88
N ASP A 772 10.38 1.41 -29.03
CA ASP A 772 9.48 2.56 -29.25
C ASP A 772 8.02 2.10 -29.28
N ARG A 773 7.76 0.95 -29.91
CA ARG A 773 6.41 0.41 -30.14
C ARG A 773 6.36 -1.10 -29.98
N VAL A 774 5.17 -1.63 -29.67
CA VAL A 774 4.88 -3.06 -29.60
C VAL A 774 3.55 -3.38 -30.28
N PRO A 775 3.43 -4.56 -30.99
CA PRO A 775 4.53 -5.50 -31.16
C PRO A 775 5.61 -4.93 -32.11
N THR A 776 6.87 -5.37 -31.90
CA THR A 776 7.91 -5.27 -32.91
C THR A 776 8.42 -6.68 -33.18
N ILE A 777 8.25 -7.13 -34.40
CA ILE A 777 8.64 -8.49 -34.85
C ILE A 777 9.89 -8.34 -35.71
N PHE A 778 11.02 -8.83 -35.25
CA PHE A 778 12.30 -8.82 -35.93
C PHE A 778 12.57 -10.17 -36.61
N VAL A 779 13.24 -10.15 -37.72
CA VAL A 779 13.75 -11.34 -38.42
C VAL A 779 15.26 -11.21 -38.53
N PHE A 780 16.00 -12.23 -38.03
CA PHE A 780 17.45 -12.28 -38.05
C PHE A 780 17.92 -13.50 -38.81
N ASP A 781 19.10 -13.40 -39.44
CA ASP A 781 19.83 -14.51 -40.03
C ASP A 781 20.58 -15.34 -38.96
N GLU A 782 21.28 -16.39 -39.37
CA GLU A 782 22.09 -17.28 -38.51
C GLU A 782 23.22 -16.54 -37.80
N LEU A 783 23.67 -15.41 -38.31
CA LEU A 783 24.77 -14.60 -37.74
C LEU A 783 24.21 -13.48 -36.79
N GLY A 784 22.88 -13.34 -36.67
CA GLY A 784 22.23 -12.34 -35.87
C GLY A 784 22.10 -10.96 -36.56
N ALA A 785 22.31 -10.91 -37.90
CA ALA A 785 22.05 -9.71 -38.68
C ALA A 785 20.55 -9.56 -38.93
N GLU A 786 20.01 -8.35 -38.74
CA GLU A 786 18.59 -8.06 -38.98
C GLU A 786 18.30 -8.04 -40.49
N LEU A 787 17.36 -8.86 -40.92
CA LEU A 787 16.86 -8.92 -42.29
C LEU A 787 15.64 -8.04 -42.52
N GLY A 788 14.85 -7.78 -41.48
CA GLY A 788 13.68 -6.91 -41.51
C GLY A 788 12.90 -6.91 -40.21
N ARG A 789 11.94 -6.01 -40.10
CA ARG A 789 11.03 -5.92 -38.94
C ARG A 789 9.64 -5.44 -39.31
N VAL A 790 8.65 -5.85 -38.52
CA VAL A 790 7.28 -5.31 -38.52
C VAL A 790 7.08 -4.55 -37.22
N VAL A 791 6.52 -3.34 -37.29
CA VAL A 791 6.28 -2.48 -36.13
C VAL A 791 4.78 -2.18 -36.00
N GLU A 792 4.20 -2.46 -34.88
CA GLU A 792 2.78 -2.34 -34.54
C GLU A 792 1.87 -3.21 -35.41
N THR A 793 1.62 -2.82 -36.64
CA THR A 793 0.70 -3.49 -37.57
C THR A 793 1.41 -3.85 -38.88
N ALA A 794 1.20 -5.06 -39.35
CA ALA A 794 1.70 -5.49 -40.64
C ALA A 794 0.94 -4.77 -41.77
N GLU A 795 1.66 -4.12 -42.67
CA GLU A 795 1.09 -3.44 -43.86
C GLU A 795 0.52 -4.41 -44.90
N ARG A 796 0.97 -5.64 -44.86
CA ARG A 796 0.56 -6.78 -45.69
C ARG A 796 0.56 -8.06 -44.86
N PRO A 797 -0.04 -9.16 -45.33
CA PRO A 797 0.04 -10.45 -44.61
C PRO A 797 1.45 -10.77 -44.14
N LEU A 798 1.61 -11.19 -42.87
CA LEU A 798 2.90 -11.39 -42.23
C LEU A 798 3.79 -12.38 -43.01
N GLU A 799 3.23 -13.45 -43.50
CA GLU A 799 3.93 -14.47 -44.32
C GLU A 799 4.52 -13.88 -45.60
N GLN A 800 3.87 -12.89 -46.23
CA GLN A 800 4.39 -12.21 -47.40
C GLN A 800 5.56 -11.30 -47.07
N LEU A 801 5.52 -10.58 -45.93
CA LEU A 801 6.62 -9.78 -45.42
C LEU A 801 7.82 -10.65 -45.05
N LEU A 802 7.57 -11.80 -44.38
CA LEU A 802 8.64 -12.78 -44.06
C LEU A 802 9.32 -13.29 -45.33
N VAL A 803 8.57 -13.61 -46.40
CA VAL A 803 9.12 -13.98 -47.70
C VAL A 803 10.01 -12.88 -48.26
N GLU A 804 9.57 -11.63 -48.18
CA GLU A 804 10.34 -10.49 -48.70
C GLU A 804 11.64 -10.26 -47.90
N TYR A 805 11.62 -10.37 -46.57
CA TYR A 805 12.81 -10.21 -45.76
C TYR A 805 13.85 -11.32 -45.98
N LEU A 806 13.41 -12.52 -46.32
CA LEU A 806 14.28 -13.66 -46.58
C LEU A 806 14.75 -13.71 -48.04
N ALA A 807 14.07 -13.06 -48.98
CA ALA A 807 14.40 -13.10 -50.41
C ALA A 807 15.83 -12.61 -50.78
N PRO A 808 16.48 -11.68 -50.08
CA PRO A 808 17.85 -11.24 -50.38
C PRO A 808 18.94 -12.25 -50.00
N VAL A 809 18.61 -13.33 -49.24
CA VAL A 809 19.58 -14.30 -48.76
C VAL A 809 19.97 -15.28 -49.89
N GLU A 810 21.29 -15.54 -50.08
CA GLU A 810 21.78 -16.46 -51.08
C GLU A 810 21.17 -17.90 -50.88
N GLY A 811 20.56 -18.42 -51.93
CA GLY A 811 19.88 -19.72 -51.90
C GLY A 811 18.39 -19.65 -51.61
N TRP A 812 17.80 -18.46 -51.56
CA TRP A 812 16.35 -18.29 -51.49
C TRP A 812 15.65 -18.73 -52.78
N PRO A 813 14.60 -19.61 -52.74
CA PRO A 813 13.94 -20.17 -53.93
C PRO A 813 13.08 -19.17 -54.71
#